data_5dd516579a30d2facfbc9852d2de501b
#
_entry.id   5dd516579a30d2facfbc9852d2de501b
#
_cell.length_a   1.000
_cell.length_b   1.000
_cell.length_c   1.000
_cell.angle_alpha   90.00
_cell.angle_beta   90.00
_cell.angle_gamma   90.00
#
_symmetry.space_group_name_H-M   'P 1'
#
loop_
_entity.id
_entity.type
_entity.pdbx_description
1 polymer ?
#
loop_
_entity_poly.entity_id
_entity_poly.type
_entity_poly.pdbx_seq_one_letter_code
_entity_poly.pdbx_strand_id
1 'polypeptide(L)'
;MDASATLQTCQSPLYRPLEYPNRTIRLLILQPSASPLTILEGSLHPVSLDLRPAYLALSYVWGDAKNTQSMAVDGHEVAVTVNLAYALRCARLSDKPVVIWADALCIDQTNDEEKSVQIQLMGAIYQNAYKVLAWSGVSDHDSDHAIDILNKMATAIKQEQDPQDEDGSSIVDGETSSDEEEPGCTRMGTLQVKVIQTEEEMTASMDGIFKDLNGPNWLQHLPELWKKDTQELSSFQNRAWDAIAQIFKRPYWSRVWIYQELVLASNLHLHCGEKSISWQDLSLAAFRTDLMLKRADHPPLCFSRSLWSKLTSRPMHQVVLVRHDKQQMAKGAIPSLYNRIELQRLLEASNPRDLIYGLLGVSQASVVVDYSKPLHQIYHDYASGWIRWACAQNSSTTPLSSMMVPVVWAGIGYETRTQMPFSAPSWVPNIQKSRQLSNALTRSGCLFQACGRTRLENAVTSIDGNFLHLRGHLCDKITQTWPLPFAADTFRGDLPRIADAMSARHQAKEHPMRIPLLDLLFRTVLIGRWPGTDYPLSVLSISTNDEFMWKRRFIHDLTKHKFAELHKSSNDETEQSLKDRILRQWQVEGPPRSWGEVIVNITSAEQFWNTYTAGENDGWEEFLIVSRRNIKDTCLFKTTTGYFGLGPLMIESSDLICVFPGVRLPTILRPKGNRFQLVGACYVYGLMDGEAVGNDVQAWEASLSDFVLM
;
A
#
# COMPACT_ATOMS: atom_id res chain seq x y z
N MET A 1 -56.95 25.34 -1.06
CA MET A 1 -56.01 26.35 -1.54
C MET A 1 -54.64 25.74 -1.44
N ASP A 2 -54.25 25.11 -2.53
CA ASP A 2 -52.93 24.45 -2.68
C ASP A 2 -51.89 25.53 -2.83
N ALA A 3 -50.85 25.43 -2.02
CA ALA A 3 -49.61 26.16 -2.20
C ALA A 3 -48.47 25.13 -2.30
N SER A 4 -48.38 24.49 -3.47
CA SER A 4 -47.19 23.82 -3.90
C SER A 4 -46.16 24.86 -4.36
N ALA A 5 -45.36 25.36 -3.43
CA ALA A 5 -44.17 26.16 -3.78
C ALA A 5 -43.12 25.24 -4.44
N THR A 6 -43.10 25.29 -5.75
CA THR A 6 -42.01 24.75 -6.57
C THR A 6 -40.73 25.48 -6.15
N LEU A 7 -39.83 24.79 -5.48
CA LEU A 7 -38.44 25.24 -5.30
C LEU A 7 -37.80 25.34 -6.69
N GLN A 8 -37.84 26.53 -7.28
CA GLN A 8 -36.97 26.88 -8.41
C GLN A 8 -35.55 26.83 -7.91
N THR A 9 -34.81 25.78 -8.29
CA THR A 9 -33.36 25.75 -8.20
C THR A 9 -32.83 26.95 -8.99
N CYS A 10 -32.18 27.88 -8.30
CA CYS A 10 -31.55 29.03 -8.90
C CYS A 10 -30.35 28.53 -9.72
N GLN A 11 -30.58 28.26 -11.01
CA GLN A 11 -29.50 27.86 -11.93
C GLN A 11 -28.54 29.04 -12.07
N SER A 12 -27.23 28.77 -11.93
CA SER A 12 -26.19 29.77 -12.16
C SER A 12 -26.32 30.29 -13.60
N PRO A 13 -26.32 31.61 -13.83
CA PRO A 13 -26.45 32.19 -15.19
C PRO A 13 -25.35 31.75 -16.14
N LEU A 14 -24.25 31.20 -15.62
CA LEU A 14 -23.12 30.71 -16.40
C LEU A 14 -23.40 29.34 -17.04
N TYR A 15 -24.19 28.45 -16.37
CA TYR A 15 -24.40 27.09 -16.83
C TYR A 15 -25.77 26.91 -17.47
N ARG A 16 -25.78 26.78 -18.80
CA ARG A 16 -26.99 26.33 -19.53
C ARG A 16 -27.08 24.81 -19.48
N PRO A 17 -28.30 24.22 -19.31
CA PRO A 17 -28.49 22.78 -19.37
C PRO A 17 -27.89 22.15 -20.62
N LEU A 18 -27.27 20.98 -20.48
CA LEU A 18 -26.72 20.24 -21.60
C LEU A 18 -27.83 19.45 -22.31
N GLU A 19 -27.97 19.59 -23.62
CA GLU A 19 -29.02 18.91 -24.40
C GLU A 19 -28.76 17.41 -24.45
N TYR A 20 -27.83 16.80 -24.29
CA TYR A 20 -27.55 15.36 -24.18
C TYR A 20 -26.42 15.14 -23.17
N PRO A 21 -26.74 15.23 -21.87
CA PRO A 21 -25.69 15.30 -20.84
C PRO A 21 -24.79 14.07 -20.79
N ASN A 22 -25.23 12.92 -21.30
CA ASN A 22 -24.50 11.66 -21.34
C ASN A 22 -23.45 11.59 -22.48
N ARG A 23 -23.32 12.59 -23.33
CA ARG A 23 -22.35 12.68 -24.43
C ARG A 23 -21.86 14.09 -24.76
N THR A 24 -22.44 15.10 -24.11
CA THR A 24 -22.07 16.50 -24.31
C THR A 24 -21.26 16.99 -23.12
N ILE A 25 -20.16 17.67 -23.38
CA ILE A 25 -19.31 18.33 -22.39
C ILE A 25 -19.26 19.82 -22.70
N ARG A 26 -18.88 20.67 -21.71
CA ARG A 26 -18.48 22.05 -21.99
C ARG A 26 -16.97 22.11 -22.16
N LEU A 27 -16.54 22.92 -23.10
CA LEU A 27 -15.14 23.26 -23.32
C LEU A 27 -14.94 24.74 -23.09
N LEU A 28 -13.89 25.10 -22.37
CA LEU A 28 -13.44 26.47 -22.16
C LEU A 28 -12.57 26.92 -23.35
N ILE A 29 -12.96 27.96 -24.05
CA ILE A 29 -12.12 28.66 -25.04
C ILE A 29 -11.38 29.76 -24.28
N LEU A 30 -10.13 29.51 -23.89
CA LEU A 30 -9.28 30.46 -23.17
C LEU A 30 -8.65 31.45 -24.13
N GLN A 31 -8.84 32.75 -23.90
CA GLN A 31 -8.33 33.80 -24.73
C GLN A 31 -6.81 33.98 -24.59
N PRO A 32 -6.11 34.31 -25.69
CA PRO A 32 -4.67 34.52 -25.69
C PRO A 32 -4.28 35.79 -24.92
N SER A 33 -3.04 35.84 -24.45
CA SER A 33 -2.44 37.06 -23.93
C SER A 33 -0.92 36.97 -23.95
N ALA A 34 -0.28 38.00 -24.44
CA ALA A 34 1.17 38.12 -24.42
C ALA A 34 1.73 38.40 -23.01
N SER A 35 0.90 38.87 -22.09
CA SER A 35 1.32 39.12 -20.70
C SER A 35 0.77 38.05 -19.77
N PRO A 36 1.63 37.38 -18.98
CA PRO A 36 1.19 36.39 -18.01
C PRO A 36 0.33 36.97 -16.86
N LEU A 37 0.44 38.28 -16.60
CA LEU A 37 -0.27 38.99 -15.55
C LEU A 37 -1.70 39.39 -15.91
N THR A 38 -2.07 39.36 -17.22
CA THR A 38 -3.42 39.70 -17.66
C THR A 38 -4.46 38.78 -17.05
N ILE A 39 -5.61 39.35 -16.72
CA ILE A 39 -6.78 38.59 -16.22
C ILE A 39 -7.10 37.45 -17.22
N LEU A 40 -7.42 36.29 -16.68
CA LEU A 40 -7.87 35.16 -17.48
C LEU A 40 -9.26 35.44 -18.01
N GLU A 41 -9.46 35.24 -19.30
CA GLU A 41 -10.73 35.45 -19.99
C GLU A 41 -11.04 34.26 -20.89
N GLY A 42 -12.31 33.83 -20.93
CA GLY A 42 -12.74 32.71 -21.77
C GLY A 42 -14.24 32.62 -21.92
N SER A 43 -14.67 31.62 -22.67
CA SER A 43 -16.08 31.30 -22.88
C SER A 43 -16.33 29.78 -22.81
N LEU A 44 -17.51 29.37 -22.35
CA LEU A 44 -17.89 27.97 -22.25
C LEU A 44 -18.80 27.58 -23.43
N HIS A 45 -18.42 26.51 -24.12
CA HIS A 45 -19.14 26.02 -25.28
C HIS A 45 -19.50 24.52 -25.09
N PRO A 46 -20.81 24.14 -25.17
CA PRO A 46 -21.21 22.75 -25.17
C PRO A 46 -20.83 22.09 -26.50
N VAL A 47 -20.21 20.89 -26.40
CA VAL A 47 -19.73 20.12 -27.57
C VAL A 47 -19.98 18.65 -27.33
N SER A 48 -20.50 17.94 -28.33
CA SER A 48 -20.62 16.49 -28.25
C SER A 48 -19.25 15.80 -28.37
N LEU A 49 -18.98 14.84 -27.50
CA LEU A 49 -17.79 13.98 -27.61
C LEU A 49 -17.79 13.11 -28.87
N ASP A 50 -18.96 12.81 -29.45
CA ASP A 50 -19.10 12.06 -30.70
C ASP A 50 -18.42 12.77 -31.88
N LEU A 51 -18.32 14.11 -31.84
CA LEU A 51 -17.64 14.93 -32.83
C LEU A 51 -16.11 14.89 -32.72
N ARG A 52 -15.56 14.23 -31.69
CA ARG A 52 -14.12 14.15 -31.38
C ARG A 52 -13.42 15.51 -31.42
N PRO A 53 -13.89 16.50 -30.62
CA PRO A 53 -13.28 17.83 -30.60
C PRO A 53 -11.82 17.75 -30.16
N ALA A 54 -10.97 18.62 -30.71
CA ALA A 54 -9.59 18.74 -30.24
C ALA A 54 -9.51 19.69 -29.05
N TYR A 55 -9.10 19.22 -27.88
CA TYR A 55 -8.95 20.02 -26.66
C TYR A 55 -7.81 19.51 -25.78
N LEU A 56 -7.30 20.40 -24.92
CA LEU A 56 -6.44 20.03 -23.81
C LEU A 56 -7.29 19.67 -22.59
N ALA A 57 -7.00 18.55 -21.92
CA ALA A 57 -7.61 18.28 -20.63
C ALA A 57 -6.61 18.61 -19.50
N LEU A 58 -7.07 19.33 -18.47
CA LEU A 58 -6.26 19.62 -17.29
C LEU A 58 -6.44 18.53 -16.25
N SER A 59 -5.31 17.99 -15.80
CA SER A 59 -5.20 17.15 -14.62
C SER A 59 -4.45 17.95 -13.55
N TYR A 60 -5.11 18.32 -12.45
CA TYR A 60 -4.54 19.24 -11.47
C TYR A 60 -5.16 19.05 -10.08
N VAL A 61 -4.56 19.61 -9.05
CA VAL A 61 -5.16 19.71 -7.69
C VAL A 61 -6.02 20.98 -7.63
N TRP A 62 -7.24 20.87 -7.16
CA TRP A 62 -8.09 22.07 -6.99
C TRP A 62 -7.45 23.12 -6.08
N GLY A 63 -6.72 22.68 -5.03
CA GLY A 63 -6.13 23.56 -4.04
C GLY A 63 -7.13 24.00 -2.97
N ASP A 64 -6.78 25.04 -2.22
CA ASP A 64 -7.65 25.61 -1.19
C ASP A 64 -8.78 26.42 -1.83
N ALA A 65 -10.03 26.00 -1.63
CA ALA A 65 -11.21 26.68 -2.16
C ALA A 65 -11.40 28.13 -1.63
N LYS A 66 -10.72 28.47 -0.52
CA LYS A 66 -10.75 29.84 0.03
C LYS A 66 -9.72 30.76 -0.64
N ASN A 67 -8.73 30.20 -1.32
CA ASN A 67 -7.68 30.95 -2.00
C ASN A 67 -7.98 30.98 -3.51
N THR A 68 -8.69 32.04 -3.94
CA THR A 68 -9.20 32.17 -5.29
C THR A 68 -8.68 33.41 -6.00
N GLN A 69 -8.75 33.40 -7.32
CA GLN A 69 -8.53 34.55 -8.22
C GLN A 69 -9.75 34.73 -9.12
N SER A 70 -9.99 35.97 -9.56
CA SER A 70 -11.05 36.25 -10.50
C SER A 70 -10.63 35.91 -11.94
N MET A 71 -11.57 35.34 -12.69
CA MET A 71 -11.50 35.07 -14.12
C MET A 71 -12.80 35.51 -14.78
N ALA A 72 -12.75 36.06 -15.98
CA ALA A 72 -13.95 36.39 -16.78
C ALA A 72 -14.35 35.19 -17.65
N VAL A 73 -15.58 34.67 -17.51
CA VAL A 73 -16.12 33.58 -18.33
C VAL A 73 -17.50 34.00 -18.83
N ASP A 74 -17.67 34.08 -20.15
CA ASP A 74 -18.88 34.56 -20.81
C ASP A 74 -19.35 35.95 -20.28
N GLY A 75 -18.38 36.82 -19.93
CA GLY A 75 -18.65 38.13 -19.37
C GLY A 75 -19.03 38.14 -17.88
N HIS A 76 -19.09 36.97 -17.23
CA HIS A 76 -19.32 36.81 -15.78
C HIS A 76 -18.00 36.69 -15.03
N GLU A 77 -17.93 37.30 -13.85
CA GLU A 77 -16.80 37.12 -12.94
C GLU A 77 -16.93 35.79 -12.21
N VAL A 78 -15.96 34.91 -12.38
CA VAL A 78 -15.91 33.57 -11.79
C VAL A 78 -14.67 33.44 -10.90
N ALA A 79 -14.88 33.03 -9.66
CA ALA A 79 -13.78 32.73 -8.75
C ALA A 79 -13.20 31.34 -9.06
N VAL A 80 -11.94 31.29 -9.47
CA VAL A 80 -11.17 30.04 -9.67
C VAL A 80 -10.08 29.92 -8.61
N THR A 81 -9.74 28.70 -8.21
CA THR A 81 -8.64 28.53 -7.26
C THR A 81 -7.33 29.04 -7.85
N VAL A 82 -6.45 29.54 -7.00
CA VAL A 82 -5.13 30.05 -7.42
C VAL A 82 -4.37 29.00 -8.22
N ASN A 83 -4.45 27.73 -7.84
CA ASN A 83 -3.77 26.65 -8.55
C ASN A 83 -4.32 26.42 -9.96
N LEU A 84 -5.66 26.45 -10.13
CA LEU A 84 -6.28 26.40 -11.46
C LEU A 84 -5.88 27.61 -12.31
N ALA A 85 -5.87 28.82 -11.73
CA ALA A 85 -5.45 30.01 -12.44
C ALA A 85 -4.01 29.91 -12.96
N TYR A 86 -3.09 29.35 -12.18
CA TYR A 86 -1.71 29.09 -12.63
C TYR A 86 -1.65 28.03 -13.75
N ALA A 87 -2.41 26.94 -13.62
CA ALA A 87 -2.49 25.92 -14.66
C ALA A 87 -3.03 26.48 -15.99
N LEU A 88 -4.07 27.32 -15.94
CA LEU A 88 -4.64 28.00 -17.10
C LEU A 88 -3.64 28.99 -17.73
N ARG A 89 -2.87 29.74 -16.91
CA ARG A 89 -1.81 30.62 -17.42
C ARG A 89 -0.71 29.83 -18.11
N CYS A 90 -0.32 28.69 -17.58
CA CYS A 90 0.65 27.80 -18.22
C CYS A 90 0.14 27.25 -19.55
N ALA A 91 -1.16 26.97 -19.66
CA ALA A 91 -1.76 26.47 -20.90
C ALA A 91 -2.05 27.59 -21.93
N ARG A 92 -2.17 28.85 -21.50
CA ARG A 92 -2.53 29.99 -22.33
C ARG A 92 -1.41 30.33 -23.32
N LEU A 93 -1.77 30.53 -24.59
CA LEU A 93 -0.85 30.98 -25.62
C LEU A 93 -0.88 32.50 -25.76
N SER A 94 0.16 33.07 -26.39
CA SER A 94 0.30 34.50 -26.57
C SER A 94 -0.56 35.07 -27.73
N ASP A 95 -0.84 34.25 -28.74
CA ASP A 95 -1.31 34.67 -30.07
C ASP A 95 -2.65 34.05 -30.49
N LYS A 96 -3.05 32.94 -29.91
CA LYS A 96 -4.28 32.22 -30.30
C LYS A 96 -5.02 31.60 -29.11
N PRO A 97 -6.36 31.46 -29.24
CA PRO A 97 -7.15 30.80 -28.21
C PRO A 97 -6.74 29.33 -28.03
N VAL A 98 -6.93 28.83 -26.80
CA VAL A 98 -6.73 27.42 -26.46
C VAL A 98 -8.04 26.82 -25.97
N VAL A 99 -8.41 25.66 -26.51
CA VAL A 99 -9.60 24.92 -26.08
C VAL A 99 -9.19 23.99 -24.98
N ILE A 100 -9.83 24.13 -23.79
CA ILE A 100 -9.45 23.45 -22.58
C ILE A 100 -10.69 22.79 -21.94
N TRP A 101 -10.52 21.60 -21.40
CA TRP A 101 -11.44 21.01 -20.43
C TRP A 101 -10.80 21.04 -19.04
N ALA A 102 -11.49 21.67 -18.08
CA ALA A 102 -11.13 21.70 -16.66
C ALA A 102 -12.39 21.43 -15.85
N ASP A 103 -12.38 20.41 -15.03
CA ASP A 103 -13.55 19.91 -14.27
C ASP A 103 -14.25 21.00 -13.44
N ALA A 104 -13.48 21.87 -12.79
CA ALA A 104 -14.03 22.94 -11.96
C ALA A 104 -14.80 24.04 -12.74
N LEU A 105 -14.54 24.17 -14.05
CA LEU A 105 -15.19 25.17 -14.91
C LEU A 105 -16.18 24.54 -15.90
N CYS A 106 -15.88 23.33 -16.39
CA CYS A 106 -16.66 22.71 -17.45
C CYS A 106 -17.85 21.90 -16.91
N ILE A 107 -17.88 21.60 -15.62
CA ILE A 107 -19.00 20.92 -14.94
C ILE A 107 -19.68 21.92 -13.99
N ASP A 108 -21.00 21.95 -13.99
CA ASP A 108 -21.74 22.68 -12.96
C ASP A 108 -21.62 21.92 -11.62
N GLN A 109 -20.69 22.38 -10.77
CA GLN A 109 -20.39 21.76 -9.49
C GLN A 109 -21.53 21.90 -8.46
N THR A 110 -22.54 22.75 -8.76
CA THR A 110 -23.71 22.96 -7.89
C THR A 110 -24.87 22.03 -8.24
N ASN A 111 -24.79 21.35 -9.38
CA ASN A 111 -25.82 20.43 -9.89
C ASN A 111 -25.34 18.99 -9.77
N ASP A 112 -25.79 18.28 -8.73
CA ASP A 112 -25.39 16.88 -8.45
C ASP A 112 -25.83 15.90 -9.56
N GLU A 113 -26.92 16.16 -10.27
CA GLU A 113 -27.37 15.33 -11.39
C GLU A 113 -26.43 15.46 -12.58
N GLU A 114 -26.12 16.69 -12.99
CA GLU A 114 -25.14 16.93 -14.06
C GLU A 114 -23.77 16.37 -13.67
N LYS A 115 -23.32 16.64 -12.45
CA LYS A 115 -22.05 16.16 -11.94
C LYS A 115 -21.95 14.64 -12.01
N SER A 116 -22.99 13.91 -11.60
CA SER A 116 -23.01 12.45 -11.65
C SER A 116 -22.86 11.92 -13.09
N VAL A 117 -23.53 12.55 -14.05
CA VAL A 117 -23.44 12.17 -15.47
C VAL A 117 -22.05 12.53 -16.05
N GLN A 118 -21.55 13.74 -15.80
CA GLN A 118 -20.27 14.20 -16.32
C GLN A 118 -19.09 13.39 -15.76
N ILE A 119 -19.16 12.96 -14.51
CA ILE A 119 -18.16 12.08 -13.91
C ILE A 119 -18.11 10.72 -14.59
N GLN A 120 -19.24 10.18 -15.04
CA GLN A 120 -19.23 8.95 -15.85
C GLN A 120 -18.52 9.13 -17.18
N LEU A 121 -18.51 10.34 -17.73
CA LEU A 121 -17.81 10.68 -18.98
C LEU A 121 -16.31 10.94 -18.80
N MET A 122 -15.82 11.10 -17.56
CA MET A 122 -14.41 11.49 -17.33
C MET A 122 -13.43 10.56 -18.04
N GLY A 123 -13.69 9.25 -18.03
CA GLY A 123 -12.86 8.30 -18.77
C GLY A 123 -12.76 8.66 -20.27
N ALA A 124 -13.89 8.89 -20.92
CA ALA A 124 -13.94 9.28 -22.33
C ALA A 124 -13.33 10.67 -22.57
N ILE A 125 -13.51 11.61 -21.64
CA ILE A 125 -12.94 12.95 -21.73
C ILE A 125 -11.42 12.92 -21.78
N TYR A 126 -10.76 12.20 -20.85
CA TYR A 126 -9.30 12.12 -20.83
C TYR A 126 -8.73 11.27 -21.97
N GLN A 127 -9.46 10.23 -22.38
CA GLN A 127 -9.07 9.37 -23.51
C GLN A 127 -9.13 10.10 -24.86
N ASN A 128 -10.14 10.97 -25.07
CA ASN A 128 -10.34 11.71 -26.31
C ASN A 128 -9.58 13.05 -26.36
N ALA A 129 -9.00 13.50 -25.25
CA ALA A 129 -8.21 14.73 -25.23
C ALA A 129 -7.01 14.64 -26.18
N TYR A 130 -6.79 15.68 -26.99
CA TYR A 130 -5.62 15.80 -27.86
C TYR A 130 -4.32 15.71 -27.04
N LYS A 131 -4.32 16.35 -25.86
CA LYS A 131 -3.22 16.34 -24.90
C LYS A 131 -3.77 16.51 -23.48
N VAL A 132 -3.23 15.77 -22.53
CA VAL A 132 -3.45 15.99 -21.09
C VAL A 132 -2.27 16.77 -20.53
N LEU A 133 -2.58 17.90 -19.89
CA LEU A 133 -1.63 18.70 -19.15
C LEU A 133 -1.77 18.36 -17.67
N ALA A 134 -0.83 17.58 -17.14
CA ALA A 134 -0.75 17.22 -15.73
C ALA A 134 0.00 18.32 -14.96
N TRP A 135 -0.75 19.15 -14.22
CA TRP A 135 -0.21 20.27 -13.48
C TRP A 135 0.12 19.88 -12.05
N SER A 136 1.40 19.72 -11.73
CA SER A 136 1.86 19.37 -10.38
C SER A 136 2.01 20.56 -9.42
N GLY A 137 1.77 21.79 -9.92
CA GLY A 137 1.85 23.03 -9.15
C GLY A 137 2.92 23.99 -9.69
N VAL A 138 3.03 25.14 -9.02
CA VAL A 138 4.06 26.14 -9.33
C VAL A 138 5.46 25.61 -9.07
N SER A 139 6.46 26.16 -9.78
CA SER A 139 7.86 25.81 -9.53
C SER A 139 8.33 26.32 -8.17
N ASP A 140 9.27 25.59 -7.60
CA ASP A 140 10.12 26.00 -6.49
C ASP A 140 11.58 25.78 -6.88
N HIS A 141 12.50 26.15 -5.99
CA HIS A 141 13.93 26.13 -6.29
C HIS A 141 14.47 24.75 -6.75
N ASP A 142 13.87 23.66 -6.29
CA ASP A 142 14.34 22.29 -6.55
C ASP A 142 13.52 21.58 -7.63
N SER A 143 12.28 22.01 -7.88
CA SER A 143 11.41 21.36 -8.86
C SER A 143 11.90 21.48 -10.30
N ASP A 144 12.46 22.63 -10.68
CA ASP A 144 13.05 22.84 -12.01
C ASP A 144 14.27 21.94 -12.19
N HIS A 145 15.11 21.85 -11.14
CA HIS A 145 16.25 20.94 -11.12
C HIS A 145 15.81 19.46 -11.25
N ALA A 146 14.76 19.07 -10.51
CA ALA A 146 14.22 17.71 -10.58
C ALA A 146 13.74 17.35 -12.00
N ILE A 147 12.98 18.24 -12.66
CA ILE A 147 12.51 18.03 -14.04
C ILE A 147 13.68 17.92 -15.01
N ASP A 148 14.68 18.77 -14.88
CA ASP A 148 15.88 18.73 -15.74
C ASP A 148 16.65 17.41 -15.56
N ILE A 149 16.84 16.95 -14.32
CA ILE A 149 17.50 15.67 -14.04
C ILE A 149 16.68 14.48 -14.58
N LEU A 150 15.35 14.47 -14.37
CA LEU A 150 14.49 13.39 -14.91
C LEU A 150 14.54 13.34 -16.45
N ASN A 151 14.59 14.47 -17.13
CA ASN A 151 14.79 14.53 -18.59
C ASN A 151 16.16 13.98 -18.99
N LYS A 152 17.24 14.33 -18.26
CA LYS A 152 18.59 13.78 -18.50
C LYS A 152 18.63 12.26 -18.26
N MET A 153 17.98 11.78 -17.18
CA MET A 153 17.86 10.34 -16.90
C MET A 153 17.17 9.61 -18.05
N ALA A 154 16.04 10.11 -18.51
CA ALA A 154 15.32 9.50 -19.64
C ALA A 154 16.18 9.47 -20.91
N THR A 155 16.96 10.52 -21.17
CA THR A 155 17.87 10.59 -22.32
C THR A 155 18.99 9.55 -22.20
N ALA A 156 19.64 9.46 -21.04
CA ALA A 156 20.72 8.49 -20.79
C ALA A 156 20.21 7.05 -20.91
N ILE A 157 19.02 6.76 -20.34
CA ILE A 157 18.39 5.44 -20.41
C ILE A 157 18.07 5.04 -21.85
N LYS A 158 17.56 5.97 -22.69
CA LYS A 158 17.27 5.70 -24.10
C LYS A 158 18.52 5.46 -24.94
N GLN A 159 19.66 5.98 -24.52
CA GLN A 159 20.96 5.75 -25.20
C GLN A 159 21.54 4.37 -24.89
N GLU A 160 21.16 3.76 -23.78
CA GLU A 160 21.39 2.35 -23.49
C GLU A 160 20.48 1.51 -24.40
N GLN A 161 20.98 1.07 -25.53
CA GLN A 161 20.24 0.14 -26.42
C GLN A 161 20.17 -1.23 -25.75
N ASP A 162 19.17 -1.45 -24.89
CA ASP A 162 18.87 -2.78 -24.32
C ASP A 162 17.57 -3.31 -24.94
N PRO A 163 17.64 -4.38 -25.78
CA PRO A 163 16.45 -4.93 -26.46
C PRO A 163 15.41 -5.56 -25.52
N GLN A 164 15.72 -5.73 -24.22
CA GLN A 164 14.83 -6.45 -23.27
C GLN A 164 13.76 -5.56 -22.64
N ASP A 165 13.75 -4.25 -22.89
CA ASP A 165 12.86 -3.33 -22.20
C ASP A 165 11.51 -3.03 -22.89
N GLU A 166 11.27 -3.54 -24.08
CA GLU A 166 10.00 -3.34 -24.77
C GLU A 166 8.87 -4.27 -24.28
N ASP A 167 9.21 -5.36 -23.57
CA ASP A 167 8.21 -6.33 -23.11
C ASP A 167 8.07 -6.30 -21.58
N GLY A 168 7.20 -5.40 -21.10
CA GLY A 168 6.86 -5.23 -19.67
C GLY A 168 6.04 -6.40 -19.07
N SER A 169 6.21 -7.63 -19.57
CA SER A 169 5.39 -8.77 -19.17
C SER A 169 5.90 -9.54 -17.95
N SER A 170 7.08 -9.21 -17.40
CA SER A 170 7.74 -10.08 -16.38
C SER A 170 7.81 -9.56 -14.94
N ILE A 171 7.08 -8.49 -14.56
CA ILE A 171 7.26 -7.89 -13.22
C ILE A 171 6.03 -8.04 -12.28
N VAL A 172 5.03 -8.83 -12.60
CA VAL A 172 3.88 -9.03 -11.69
C VAL A 172 3.80 -10.45 -11.11
N ASP A 173 4.42 -11.42 -11.71
CA ASP A 173 4.28 -12.82 -11.28
C ASP A 173 5.66 -13.43 -10.98
N GLY A 174 6.03 -13.42 -9.70
CA GLY A 174 7.09 -14.28 -9.19
C GLY A 174 6.59 -15.72 -9.03
N GLU A 175 6.21 -16.38 -10.12
CA GLU A 175 6.09 -17.82 -10.14
C GLU A 175 7.38 -18.41 -10.71
N THR A 176 8.19 -18.94 -9.82
CA THR A 176 9.31 -19.80 -10.17
C THR A 176 8.77 -21.15 -10.64
N SER A 177 8.85 -21.41 -11.94
CA SER A 177 8.88 -22.78 -12.45
C SER A 177 10.24 -23.37 -12.10
N SER A 178 10.21 -24.56 -11.49
CA SER A 178 11.32 -25.41 -11.13
C SER A 178 12.22 -25.77 -12.31
N ASP A 179 13.48 -25.99 -11.97
CA ASP A 179 14.57 -26.66 -12.71
C ASP A 179 15.43 -25.75 -13.60
N GLU A 180 16.38 -25.05 -12.95
CA GLU A 180 17.74 -24.89 -13.48
C GLU A 180 18.72 -24.60 -12.32
N GLU A 181 19.91 -25.21 -12.38
CA GLU A 181 20.91 -25.31 -11.34
C GLU A 181 21.47 -23.93 -10.92
N GLU A 182 21.58 -23.70 -9.60
CA GLU A 182 22.18 -22.51 -9.00
C GLU A 182 23.70 -22.46 -9.20
N PRO A 183 24.25 -21.28 -9.58
CA PRO A 183 25.67 -20.99 -9.32
C PRO A 183 25.83 -20.41 -7.90
N GLY A 184 26.66 -21.06 -7.13
CA GLY A 184 27.06 -20.89 -5.75
C GLY A 184 26.94 -19.50 -5.12
N CYS A 185 26.20 -19.48 -4.03
CA CYS A 185 26.11 -18.38 -3.08
C CYS A 185 27.44 -18.16 -2.37
N THR A 186 28.12 -17.06 -2.67
CA THR A 186 29.32 -16.62 -1.96
C THR A 186 28.94 -15.99 -0.62
N ARG A 187 29.58 -16.45 0.44
CA ARG A 187 29.46 -16.03 1.84
C ARG A 187 29.33 -14.52 2.00
N MET A 188 28.28 -14.04 2.64
CA MET A 188 28.21 -12.73 3.25
C MET A 188 29.21 -12.62 4.39
N GLY A 189 30.28 -11.87 4.16
CA GLY A 189 31.20 -11.42 5.19
C GLY A 189 30.56 -10.33 6.03
N THR A 190 30.86 -10.31 7.31
CA THR A 190 30.51 -9.28 8.28
C THR A 190 30.80 -7.88 7.70
N LEU A 191 29.80 -7.13 7.33
CA LEU A 191 29.94 -5.75 6.83
C LEU A 191 30.36 -4.84 8.00
N GLN A 192 31.67 -4.66 8.14
CA GLN A 192 32.18 -3.50 8.87
C GLN A 192 31.79 -2.26 8.08
N VAL A 193 31.08 -1.33 8.71
CA VAL A 193 30.80 -0.01 8.15
C VAL A 193 32.12 0.71 7.97
N LYS A 194 32.70 0.61 6.77
CA LYS A 194 33.90 1.33 6.41
C LYS A 194 33.49 2.77 6.13
N VAL A 195 33.95 3.69 6.96
CA VAL A 195 33.79 5.12 6.72
C VAL A 195 34.60 5.48 5.48
N ILE A 196 33.91 5.87 4.42
CA ILE A 196 34.54 6.29 3.15
C ILE A 196 35.26 7.61 3.39
N GLN A 197 36.59 7.62 3.28
CA GLN A 197 37.41 8.78 3.62
C GLN A 197 37.94 9.56 2.40
N THR A 198 37.93 8.96 1.21
CA THR A 198 38.48 9.57 -0.01
C THR A 198 37.55 9.47 -1.21
N GLU A 199 37.75 10.36 -2.21
CA GLU A 199 36.99 10.34 -3.47
C GLU A 199 37.29 9.04 -4.27
N GLU A 200 38.47 8.47 -4.16
CA GLU A 200 38.86 7.19 -4.77
C GLU A 200 38.13 6.01 -4.11
N GLU A 201 38.01 6.01 -2.79
CA GLU A 201 37.24 4.99 -2.05
C GLU A 201 35.71 5.08 -2.36
N MET A 202 35.21 6.30 -2.61
CA MET A 202 33.82 6.50 -3.00
C MET A 202 33.58 6.01 -4.43
N THR A 203 34.51 6.25 -5.36
CA THR A 203 34.44 5.75 -6.72
C THR A 203 34.55 4.21 -6.75
N ALA A 204 35.44 3.62 -5.96
CA ALA A 204 35.52 2.17 -5.82
C ALA A 204 34.28 1.54 -5.17
N SER A 205 33.66 2.24 -4.22
CA SER A 205 32.40 1.84 -3.61
C SER A 205 31.24 1.92 -4.61
N MET A 206 31.23 2.95 -5.48
CA MET A 206 30.24 3.08 -6.55
C MET A 206 30.43 2.02 -7.63
N ASP A 207 31.67 1.68 -7.99
CA ASP A 207 31.97 0.55 -8.89
C ASP A 207 31.49 -0.79 -8.31
N GLY A 208 31.56 -0.96 -6.99
CA GLY A 208 30.96 -2.09 -6.27
C GLY A 208 29.43 -2.08 -6.39
N ILE A 209 28.78 -0.94 -6.14
CA ILE A 209 27.34 -0.77 -6.30
C ILE A 209 26.89 -1.04 -7.73
N PHE A 210 27.63 -0.55 -8.73
CA PHE A 210 27.34 -0.80 -10.13
C PHE A 210 27.51 -2.28 -10.50
N LYS A 211 28.44 -3.00 -9.90
CA LYS A 211 28.60 -4.45 -10.08
C LYS A 211 27.54 -5.26 -9.36
N ASP A 212 27.24 -4.90 -8.11
CA ASP A 212 26.24 -5.61 -7.27
C ASP A 212 24.81 -5.42 -7.75
N LEU A 213 24.53 -4.26 -8.39
CA LEU A 213 23.18 -3.97 -8.93
C LEU A 213 23.01 -4.48 -10.36
N ASN A 214 23.98 -5.19 -10.96
CA ASN A 214 24.08 -5.31 -12.42
C ASN A 214 23.84 -3.92 -13.05
N GLY A 215 24.62 -2.94 -12.57
CA GLY A 215 24.21 -1.54 -12.52
C GLY A 215 23.91 -0.95 -13.87
N PRO A 216 22.85 -0.16 -13.96
CA PRO A 216 22.50 0.47 -15.21
C PRO A 216 23.62 1.44 -15.61
N ASN A 217 24.22 1.22 -16.78
CA ASN A 217 25.27 2.12 -17.30
C ASN A 217 24.81 3.58 -17.39
N TRP A 218 23.47 3.82 -17.56
CA TRP A 218 22.91 5.17 -17.62
C TRP A 218 23.23 6.03 -16.39
N LEU A 219 23.31 5.43 -15.21
CA LEU A 219 23.61 6.16 -13.96
C LEU A 219 25.04 6.70 -13.95
N GLN A 220 26.00 5.98 -14.56
CA GLN A 220 27.41 6.41 -14.66
C GLN A 220 27.57 7.72 -15.45
N HIS A 221 26.65 7.98 -16.40
CA HIS A 221 26.65 9.18 -17.22
C HIS A 221 26.02 10.40 -16.53
N LEU A 222 25.53 10.26 -15.29
CA LEU A 222 24.84 11.29 -14.53
C LEU A 222 25.54 11.58 -13.20
N PRO A 223 26.68 12.26 -13.21
CA PRO A 223 27.45 12.52 -11.99
C PRO A 223 26.64 13.25 -10.91
N GLU A 224 25.61 14.01 -11.26
CA GLU A 224 24.70 14.67 -10.33
C GLU A 224 23.95 13.69 -9.42
N LEU A 225 23.78 12.43 -9.85
CA LEU A 225 23.04 11.42 -9.09
C LEU A 225 23.91 10.61 -8.13
N TRP A 226 25.23 10.63 -8.29
CA TRP A 226 26.13 9.85 -7.45
C TRP A 226 27.24 10.65 -6.77
N LYS A 227 27.49 11.90 -7.17
CA LYS A 227 28.41 12.79 -6.45
C LYS A 227 27.78 13.33 -5.18
N LYS A 228 28.62 13.52 -4.18
CA LYS A 228 28.26 14.06 -2.88
C LYS A 228 28.26 15.60 -2.92
N ASP A 229 27.24 16.24 -2.42
CA ASP A 229 27.14 17.71 -2.42
C ASP A 229 27.94 18.38 -1.28
N THR A 230 28.30 17.62 -0.25
CA THR A 230 28.99 18.17 0.94
C THR A 230 30.25 17.38 1.28
N GLN A 231 31.27 18.10 1.78
CA GLN A 231 32.53 17.48 2.28
C GLN A 231 32.37 16.81 3.65
N GLU A 232 31.20 16.91 4.30
CA GLU A 232 30.98 16.25 5.59
C GLU A 232 30.78 14.75 5.46
N LEU A 233 31.62 14.00 6.15
CA LEU A 233 31.72 12.54 6.09
C LEU A 233 30.57 11.79 6.74
N SER A 234 29.66 12.46 7.46
CA SER A 234 28.67 11.81 8.32
C SER A 234 27.30 11.54 7.66
N SER A 235 26.98 12.15 6.51
CA SER A 235 25.72 11.90 5.81
C SER A 235 25.86 12.07 4.30
N PHE A 236 25.42 11.08 3.54
CA PHE A 236 25.28 11.25 2.09
C PHE A 236 24.04 12.08 1.82
N GLN A 237 24.22 13.31 1.35
CA GLN A 237 23.17 14.17 0.83
C GLN A 237 23.42 14.37 -0.65
N ASN A 238 22.36 14.17 -1.45
CA ASN A 238 22.40 14.38 -2.88
C ASN A 238 21.17 15.20 -3.28
N ARG A 239 21.39 16.42 -3.71
CA ARG A 239 20.35 17.39 -4.04
C ARG A 239 19.45 16.89 -5.19
N ALA A 240 20.01 16.21 -6.19
CA ALA A 240 19.24 15.72 -7.33
C ALA A 240 18.20 14.68 -6.90
N TRP A 241 18.60 13.70 -6.07
CA TRP A 241 17.66 12.71 -5.54
C TRP A 241 16.64 13.31 -4.56
N ASP A 242 17.06 14.26 -3.71
CA ASP A 242 16.12 14.96 -2.83
C ASP A 242 15.11 15.77 -3.64
N ALA A 243 15.53 16.48 -4.69
CA ALA A 243 14.66 17.21 -5.59
C ALA A 243 13.64 16.28 -6.31
N ILE A 244 14.11 15.15 -6.84
CA ILE A 244 13.23 14.11 -7.42
C ILE A 244 12.23 13.60 -6.38
N ALA A 245 12.69 13.29 -5.16
CA ALA A 245 11.78 12.85 -4.10
C ALA A 245 10.72 13.90 -3.74
N GLN A 246 11.05 15.19 -3.76
CA GLN A 246 10.11 16.28 -3.47
C GLN A 246 9.06 16.46 -4.57
N ILE A 247 9.42 16.29 -5.86
CA ILE A 247 8.44 16.39 -6.95
C ILE A 247 7.34 15.33 -6.80
N PHE A 248 7.71 14.10 -6.36
CA PHE A 248 6.75 13.02 -6.11
C PHE A 248 5.99 13.14 -4.78
N LYS A 249 6.36 14.05 -3.88
CA LYS A 249 5.62 14.35 -2.66
C LYS A 249 4.55 15.42 -2.83
N ARG A 250 4.48 16.07 -3.98
CA ARG A 250 3.48 17.10 -4.23
C ARG A 250 2.06 16.53 -4.08
N PRO A 251 1.11 17.32 -3.55
CA PRO A 251 -0.29 16.88 -3.35
C PRO A 251 -0.97 16.36 -4.61
N TYR A 252 -0.46 16.70 -5.78
CA TYR A 252 -0.92 16.19 -7.07
C TYR A 252 -0.98 14.65 -7.08
N TRP A 253 0.08 13.99 -6.62
CA TRP A 253 0.21 12.54 -6.67
C TRP A 253 -0.69 11.79 -5.68
N SER A 254 -1.25 12.46 -4.68
CA SER A 254 -2.15 11.83 -3.71
C SER A 254 -3.61 11.76 -4.16
N ARG A 255 -4.03 12.53 -5.18
CA ARG A 255 -5.44 12.56 -5.62
C ARG A 255 -5.86 11.26 -6.32
N VAL A 256 -7.04 10.74 -5.94
CA VAL A 256 -7.59 9.53 -6.59
C VAL A 256 -7.90 9.74 -8.07
N TRP A 257 -8.40 10.91 -8.45
CA TRP A 257 -8.83 11.22 -9.81
C TRP A 257 -7.70 11.19 -10.83
N ILE A 258 -6.48 11.62 -10.44
CA ILE A 258 -5.35 11.64 -11.38
C ILE A 258 -5.02 10.26 -11.95
N TYR A 259 -5.38 9.18 -11.25
CA TYR A 259 -5.04 7.85 -11.72
C TYR A 259 -5.67 7.55 -13.09
N GLN A 260 -6.99 7.73 -13.22
CA GLN A 260 -7.66 7.55 -14.51
C GLN A 260 -7.25 8.64 -15.52
N GLU A 261 -7.03 9.87 -15.07
CA GLU A 261 -6.58 10.98 -15.91
C GLU A 261 -5.23 10.69 -16.57
N LEU A 262 -4.30 10.08 -15.83
CA LEU A 262 -3.00 9.67 -16.32
C LEU A 262 -3.06 8.38 -17.17
N VAL A 263 -3.79 7.36 -16.72
CA VAL A 263 -3.87 6.06 -17.42
C VAL A 263 -4.51 6.22 -18.79
N LEU A 264 -5.59 6.98 -18.90
CA LEU A 264 -6.39 7.11 -20.14
C LEU A 264 -5.80 8.10 -21.14
N ALA A 265 -4.97 9.05 -20.71
CA ALA A 265 -4.36 10.05 -21.59
C ALA A 265 -3.54 9.39 -22.71
N SER A 266 -3.82 9.72 -23.97
CA SER A 266 -3.02 9.28 -25.13
C SER A 266 -1.70 10.05 -25.23
N ASN A 267 -1.74 11.38 -25.00
CA ASN A 267 -0.60 12.28 -24.98
C ASN A 267 -0.59 13.06 -23.67
N LEU A 268 0.43 12.86 -22.85
CA LEU A 268 0.49 13.36 -21.48
C LEU A 268 1.84 14.03 -21.20
N HIS A 269 1.80 15.23 -20.59
CA HIS A 269 2.98 15.94 -20.11
C HIS A 269 2.74 16.39 -18.67
N LEU A 270 3.72 16.10 -17.80
CA LEU A 270 3.77 16.67 -16.45
C LEU A 270 4.40 18.07 -16.54
N HIS A 271 3.71 19.04 -15.96
CA HIS A 271 4.17 20.43 -15.82
C HIS A 271 4.40 20.76 -14.35
N CYS A 272 5.48 21.48 -14.08
CA CYS A 272 5.77 22.10 -12.80
C CYS A 272 6.32 23.51 -13.07
N GLY A 273 5.52 24.54 -12.79
CA GLY A 273 5.82 25.87 -13.27
C GLY A 273 5.97 25.91 -14.80
N GLU A 274 7.07 26.45 -15.28
CA GLU A 274 7.37 26.53 -16.72
C GLU A 274 8.05 25.27 -17.29
N LYS A 275 8.58 24.41 -16.41
CA LYS A 275 9.25 23.18 -16.82
C LYS A 275 8.25 22.05 -17.04
N SER A 276 8.58 21.19 -18.01
CA SER A 276 7.76 20.03 -18.32
C SER A 276 8.58 18.81 -18.70
N ILE A 277 7.97 17.64 -18.55
CA ILE A 277 8.52 16.35 -18.96
C ILE A 277 7.41 15.52 -19.61
N SER A 278 7.72 14.82 -20.71
CA SER A 278 6.78 13.88 -21.32
C SER A 278 6.50 12.71 -20.39
N TRP A 279 5.30 12.11 -20.48
CA TRP A 279 4.98 10.91 -19.70
C TRP A 279 5.91 9.75 -20.00
N GLN A 280 6.30 9.59 -21.27
CA GLN A 280 7.25 8.55 -21.68
C GLN A 280 8.56 8.67 -20.90
N ASP A 281 9.10 9.89 -20.83
CA ASP A 281 10.37 10.15 -20.16
C ASP A 281 10.25 10.02 -18.64
N LEU A 282 9.21 10.62 -18.05
CA LEU A 282 8.94 10.52 -16.61
C LEU A 282 8.77 9.07 -16.17
N SER A 283 7.92 8.33 -16.89
CA SER A 283 7.62 6.94 -16.53
C SER A 283 8.80 5.98 -16.75
N LEU A 284 9.64 6.27 -17.75
CA LEU A 284 10.87 5.53 -17.99
C LEU A 284 11.88 5.75 -16.85
N ALA A 285 12.14 7.01 -16.49
CA ALA A 285 13.02 7.37 -15.38
C ALA A 285 12.53 6.77 -14.03
N ALA A 286 11.23 6.89 -13.74
CA ALA A 286 10.64 6.34 -12.54
C ALA A 286 10.73 4.80 -12.50
N PHE A 287 10.44 4.12 -13.61
CA PHE A 287 10.51 2.66 -13.71
C PHE A 287 11.94 2.14 -13.48
N ARG A 288 12.93 2.75 -14.14
CA ARG A 288 14.34 2.35 -13.97
C ARG A 288 14.84 2.62 -12.55
N THR A 289 14.41 3.71 -11.94
CA THR A 289 14.71 3.99 -10.53
C THR A 289 14.06 2.96 -9.61
N ASP A 290 12.78 2.63 -9.80
CA ASP A 290 12.06 1.63 -9.00
C ASP A 290 12.72 0.24 -9.12
N LEU A 291 13.13 -0.13 -10.33
CA LEU A 291 13.85 -1.39 -10.59
C LEU A 291 15.20 -1.43 -9.87
N MET A 292 15.97 -0.33 -9.93
CA MET A 292 17.23 -0.20 -9.21
C MET A 292 17.03 -0.34 -7.70
N LEU A 293 16.00 0.34 -7.15
CA LEU A 293 15.72 0.30 -5.71
C LEU A 293 15.23 -1.07 -5.24
N LYS A 294 14.50 -1.82 -6.05
CA LYS A 294 14.01 -3.16 -5.73
C LYS A 294 15.07 -4.26 -5.79
N ARG A 295 16.09 -4.08 -6.64
CA ARG A 295 17.20 -5.04 -6.76
C ARG A 295 18.23 -4.92 -5.64
N ALA A 296 18.18 -3.85 -4.86
CA ALA A 296 19.07 -3.63 -3.73
C ALA A 296 18.40 -4.13 -2.44
N ASP A 297 18.97 -5.14 -1.81
CA ASP A 297 18.47 -5.74 -0.56
C ASP A 297 18.56 -4.74 0.62
N HIS A 298 19.43 -3.75 0.52
CA HIS A 298 19.64 -2.69 1.52
C HIS A 298 19.99 -1.38 0.81
N PRO A 299 19.84 -0.22 1.49
CA PRO A 299 20.22 1.06 0.92
C PRO A 299 21.67 1.01 0.43
N PRO A 300 21.94 1.28 -0.86
CA PRO A 300 23.31 1.43 -1.33
C PRO A 300 24.07 2.43 -0.46
N LEU A 301 25.37 2.25 -0.29
CA LEU A 301 26.20 3.11 0.58
C LEU A 301 26.12 4.60 0.23
N CYS A 302 25.76 4.91 -1.03
CA CYS A 302 25.55 6.27 -1.51
C CYS A 302 24.20 6.90 -1.11
N PHE A 303 23.28 6.14 -0.49
CA PHE A 303 21.98 6.65 -0.06
C PHE A 303 21.90 6.71 1.46
N SER A 304 21.47 7.85 2.02
CA SER A 304 21.06 7.87 3.41
C SER A 304 19.76 7.05 3.59
N ARG A 305 19.54 6.46 4.76
CA ARG A 305 18.28 5.76 5.08
C ARG A 305 17.05 6.66 4.87
N SER A 306 17.18 7.96 5.16
CA SER A 306 16.12 8.94 4.93
C SER A 306 15.82 9.13 3.45
N LEU A 307 16.84 9.27 2.61
CA LEU A 307 16.68 9.41 1.16
C LEU A 307 16.12 8.13 0.55
N TRP A 308 16.63 6.96 0.93
CA TRP A 308 16.10 5.66 0.54
C TRP A 308 14.60 5.53 0.83
N SER A 309 14.19 5.84 2.08
CA SER A 309 12.78 5.84 2.47
C SER A 309 11.93 6.82 1.66
N LYS A 310 12.48 7.98 1.28
CA LYS A 310 11.77 8.96 0.44
C LYS A 310 11.57 8.46 -0.98
N LEU A 311 12.60 7.83 -1.58
CA LEU A 311 12.58 7.34 -2.96
C LEU A 311 11.74 6.07 -3.13
N THR A 312 11.79 5.16 -2.15
CA THR A 312 10.92 3.97 -2.09
C THR A 312 9.49 4.33 -1.67
N SER A 313 9.22 5.64 -1.47
CA SER A 313 7.89 6.11 -1.13
C SER A 313 6.89 5.89 -2.26
N ARG A 314 5.64 5.73 -1.87
CA ARG A 314 4.49 5.33 -2.68
C ARG A 314 4.26 6.11 -4.00
N PRO A 315 4.51 7.45 -4.10
CA PRO A 315 4.17 8.18 -5.31
C PRO A 315 4.99 7.79 -6.56
N MET A 316 6.28 7.45 -6.41
CA MET A 316 7.07 6.97 -7.55
C MET A 316 6.55 5.61 -8.04
N HIS A 317 6.23 4.71 -7.10
CA HIS A 317 5.60 3.42 -7.42
C HIS A 317 4.25 3.60 -8.16
N GLN A 318 3.48 4.65 -7.84
CA GLN A 318 2.24 4.97 -8.55
C GLN A 318 2.48 5.28 -10.03
N VAL A 319 3.55 6.01 -10.37
CA VAL A 319 3.91 6.26 -11.78
C VAL A 319 4.21 4.95 -12.50
N VAL A 320 4.90 4.01 -11.84
CA VAL A 320 5.19 2.68 -12.39
C VAL A 320 3.90 1.89 -12.62
N LEU A 321 2.96 1.92 -11.68
CA LEU A 321 1.65 1.26 -11.84
C LEU A 321 0.83 1.88 -12.99
N VAL A 322 0.78 3.21 -13.10
CA VAL A 322 0.12 3.90 -14.23
C VAL A 322 0.77 3.49 -15.56
N ARG A 323 2.11 3.42 -15.63
CA ARG A 323 2.83 2.93 -16.82
C ARG A 323 2.39 1.52 -17.19
N HIS A 324 2.38 0.61 -16.23
CA HIS A 324 1.94 -0.77 -16.44
C HIS A 324 0.50 -0.83 -16.97
N ASP A 325 -0.44 -0.13 -16.33
CA ASP A 325 -1.85 -0.16 -16.74
C ASP A 325 -2.07 0.46 -18.12
N LYS A 326 -1.34 1.53 -18.48
CA LYS A 326 -1.35 2.05 -19.85
C LYS A 326 -0.91 1.02 -20.89
N GLN A 327 0.14 0.26 -20.58
CA GLN A 327 0.63 -0.81 -21.47
C GLN A 327 -0.38 -1.94 -21.59
N GLN A 328 -1.01 -2.36 -20.49
CA GLN A 328 -2.05 -3.39 -20.51
C GLN A 328 -3.27 -2.94 -21.32
N MET A 329 -3.74 -1.71 -21.13
CA MET A 329 -4.86 -1.15 -21.89
C MET A 329 -4.54 -1.02 -23.37
N ALA A 330 -3.32 -0.66 -23.74
CA ALA A 330 -2.88 -0.62 -25.14
C ALA A 330 -2.90 -2.02 -25.79
N LYS A 331 -2.72 -3.09 -25.00
CA LYS A 331 -2.86 -4.50 -25.43
C LYS A 331 -4.32 -4.98 -25.39
N GLY A 332 -5.29 -4.11 -25.06
CA GLY A 332 -6.72 -4.43 -24.97
C GLY A 332 -7.16 -5.04 -23.64
N ALA A 333 -6.27 -5.14 -22.66
CA ALA A 333 -6.62 -5.59 -21.32
C ALA A 333 -7.14 -4.42 -20.48
N ILE A 334 -8.35 -4.56 -19.90
CA ILE A 334 -8.89 -3.58 -18.97
C ILE A 334 -8.55 -4.03 -17.55
N PRO A 335 -7.79 -3.24 -16.77
CA PRO A 335 -7.49 -3.57 -15.39
C PRO A 335 -8.76 -3.73 -14.56
N SER A 336 -8.78 -4.71 -13.66
CA SER A 336 -9.88 -4.81 -12.71
C SER A 336 -9.68 -3.83 -11.56
N LEU A 337 -10.69 -2.99 -11.28
CA LEU A 337 -10.68 -2.11 -10.12
C LEU A 337 -10.49 -2.92 -8.81
N TYR A 338 -11.08 -4.09 -8.78
CA TYR A 338 -11.07 -4.96 -7.61
C TYR A 338 -9.66 -5.45 -7.24
N ASN A 339 -8.76 -5.53 -8.22
CA ASN A 339 -7.35 -5.86 -7.97
C ASN A 339 -6.50 -4.65 -7.57
N ARG A 340 -7.09 -3.44 -7.54
CA ARG A 340 -6.39 -2.17 -7.32
C ARG A 340 -6.72 -1.52 -5.98
N ILE A 341 -7.23 -2.28 -5.01
CA ILE A 341 -7.55 -1.74 -3.67
C ILE A 341 -6.33 -1.11 -2.98
N GLU A 342 -5.12 -1.57 -3.29
CA GLU A 342 -3.90 -0.94 -2.81
C GLU A 342 -3.73 0.49 -3.32
N LEU A 343 -4.14 0.79 -4.55
CA LEU A 343 -4.18 2.15 -5.06
C LEU A 343 -5.15 3.02 -4.27
N GLN A 344 -6.32 2.50 -3.92
CA GLN A 344 -7.29 3.21 -3.08
C GLN A 344 -6.71 3.57 -1.71
N ARG A 345 -5.72 2.82 -1.22
CA ARG A 345 -4.99 3.15 0.03
C ARG A 345 -3.95 4.25 -0.16
N LEU A 346 -3.42 4.41 -1.36
CA LEU A 346 -2.39 5.40 -1.69
C LEU A 346 -2.98 6.76 -2.02
N LEU A 347 -4.21 6.76 -2.56
CA LEU A 347 -4.86 7.92 -3.14
C LEU A 347 -5.83 8.56 -2.16
N GLU A 348 -5.99 9.86 -2.24
CA GLU A 348 -6.84 10.67 -1.36
C GLU A 348 -8.02 11.27 -2.13
N ALA A 349 -9.13 11.39 -1.43
CA ALA A 349 -10.33 12.05 -1.93
C ALA A 349 -10.97 12.87 -0.81
N SER A 350 -11.43 14.07 -1.12
CA SER A 350 -12.21 14.93 -0.21
C SER A 350 -13.60 14.32 0.06
N ASN A 351 -14.22 13.72 -0.97
CA ASN A 351 -15.44 12.94 -0.84
C ASN A 351 -15.08 11.44 -0.84
N PRO A 352 -15.41 10.67 0.22
CA PRO A 352 -15.10 9.24 0.27
C PRO A 352 -15.68 8.39 -0.87
N ARG A 353 -16.74 8.84 -1.55
CA ARG A 353 -17.30 8.17 -2.74
C ARG A 353 -16.32 8.15 -3.90
N ASP A 354 -15.50 9.17 -4.00
CA ASP A 354 -14.51 9.33 -5.08
C ASP A 354 -13.40 8.28 -5.03
N LEU A 355 -13.19 7.63 -3.87
CA LEU A 355 -12.26 6.48 -3.78
C LEU A 355 -12.68 5.32 -4.69
N ILE A 356 -13.96 5.26 -5.07
CA ILE A 356 -14.48 4.32 -6.06
C ILE A 356 -14.65 5.02 -7.40
N TYR A 357 -15.34 6.17 -7.42
CA TYR A 357 -15.71 6.86 -8.66
C TYR A 357 -14.51 7.33 -9.46
N GLY A 358 -13.45 7.79 -8.80
CA GLY A 358 -12.21 8.23 -9.44
C GLY A 358 -11.41 7.14 -10.16
N LEU A 359 -11.83 5.88 -10.05
CA LEU A 359 -11.18 4.75 -10.70
C LEU A 359 -12.09 4.02 -11.71
N LEU A 360 -13.35 4.44 -11.88
CA LEU A 360 -14.32 3.75 -12.74
C LEU A 360 -13.91 3.77 -14.23
N GLY A 361 -13.33 4.87 -14.70
CA GLY A 361 -12.92 5.00 -16.10
C GLY A 361 -11.81 4.04 -16.54
N VAL A 362 -11.08 3.47 -15.60
CA VAL A 362 -9.98 2.51 -15.85
C VAL A 362 -10.32 1.09 -15.39
N SER A 363 -11.59 0.78 -15.17
CA SER A 363 -12.00 -0.50 -14.58
C SER A 363 -13.28 -1.03 -15.18
N GLN A 364 -13.50 -2.34 -15.02
CA GLN A 364 -14.74 -3.00 -15.42
C GLN A 364 -15.83 -2.99 -14.33
N ALA A 365 -15.71 -2.13 -13.31
CA ALA A 365 -16.67 -2.10 -12.21
C ALA A 365 -18.05 -1.60 -12.69
N SER A 366 -19.09 -2.34 -12.38
CA SER A 366 -20.49 -2.00 -12.68
C SER A 366 -21.11 -1.14 -11.56
N VAL A 367 -20.42 -0.08 -11.13
CA VAL A 367 -20.94 0.86 -10.14
C VAL A 367 -21.45 2.11 -10.85
N VAL A 368 -22.71 2.46 -10.59
CA VAL A 368 -23.30 3.69 -11.13
C VAL A 368 -22.93 4.86 -10.22
N VAL A 369 -22.42 5.93 -10.82
CA VAL A 369 -22.12 7.18 -10.10
C VAL A 369 -23.43 7.85 -9.67
N ASP A 370 -23.59 8.03 -8.38
CA ASP A 370 -24.76 8.68 -7.78
C ASP A 370 -24.36 9.33 -6.44
N TYR A 371 -24.20 10.63 -6.44
CA TYR A 371 -23.83 11.38 -5.23
C TYR A 371 -24.96 11.53 -4.22
N SER A 372 -26.22 11.26 -4.60
CA SER A 372 -27.36 11.26 -3.71
C SER A 372 -27.42 10.03 -2.79
N LYS A 373 -26.82 8.92 -3.23
CA LYS A 373 -26.78 7.68 -2.44
C LYS A 373 -25.94 7.83 -1.16
N PRO A 374 -26.36 7.21 -0.06
CA PRO A 374 -25.57 7.11 1.16
C PRO A 374 -24.25 6.35 0.89
N LEU A 375 -23.15 6.77 1.55
CA LEU A 375 -21.82 6.18 1.36
C LEU A 375 -21.80 4.65 1.57
N HIS A 376 -22.46 4.17 2.61
CA HIS A 376 -22.52 2.74 2.95
C HIS A 376 -23.16 1.91 1.83
N GLN A 377 -24.15 2.45 1.13
CA GLN A 377 -24.79 1.76 0.01
C GLN A 377 -23.86 1.68 -1.21
N ILE A 378 -23.10 2.74 -1.50
CA ILE A 378 -22.11 2.74 -2.58
C ILE A 378 -21.01 1.69 -2.31
N TYR A 379 -20.55 1.61 -1.07
CA TYR A 379 -19.54 0.62 -0.68
C TYR A 379 -20.12 -0.80 -0.72
N HIS A 380 -21.38 -0.98 -0.36
CA HIS A 380 -22.09 -2.25 -0.49
C HIS A 380 -22.22 -2.68 -1.96
N ASP A 381 -22.64 -1.77 -2.85
CA ASP A 381 -22.78 -2.03 -4.29
C ASP A 381 -21.41 -2.42 -4.88
N TYR A 382 -20.37 -1.71 -4.48
CA TYR A 382 -18.99 -2.00 -4.89
C TYR A 382 -18.51 -3.37 -4.39
N ALA A 383 -18.68 -3.69 -3.12
CA ALA A 383 -18.28 -4.96 -2.54
C ALA A 383 -19.05 -6.14 -3.17
N SER A 384 -20.35 -5.97 -3.40
CA SER A 384 -21.21 -6.95 -4.08
C SER A 384 -20.75 -7.19 -5.53
N GLY A 385 -20.45 -6.11 -6.25
CA GLY A 385 -19.90 -6.18 -7.61
C GLY A 385 -18.55 -6.90 -7.65
N TRP A 386 -17.69 -6.62 -6.69
CA TRP A 386 -16.39 -7.27 -6.55
C TRP A 386 -16.53 -8.78 -6.31
N ILE A 387 -17.39 -9.21 -5.37
CA ILE A 387 -17.62 -10.64 -5.11
C ILE A 387 -18.15 -11.33 -6.36
N ARG A 388 -19.15 -10.75 -7.04
CA ARG A 388 -19.70 -11.32 -8.29
C ARG A 388 -18.64 -11.45 -9.38
N TRP A 389 -17.83 -10.40 -9.56
CA TRP A 389 -16.72 -10.43 -10.51
C TRP A 389 -15.72 -11.54 -10.17
N ALA A 390 -15.31 -11.65 -8.89
CA ALA A 390 -14.35 -12.66 -8.46
C ALA A 390 -14.88 -14.09 -8.67
N CYS A 391 -16.17 -14.32 -8.41
CA CYS A 391 -16.82 -15.62 -8.70
C CYS A 391 -16.90 -15.94 -10.20
N ALA A 392 -17.00 -14.92 -11.06
CA ALA A 392 -17.12 -15.11 -12.51
C ALA A 392 -15.77 -15.35 -13.22
N GLN A 393 -14.63 -15.22 -12.52
CA GLN A 393 -13.30 -15.42 -13.10
C GLN A 393 -12.96 -16.92 -13.22
N ASN A 394 -13.48 -17.55 -14.28
CA ASN A 394 -13.30 -18.99 -14.56
C ASN A 394 -11.95 -19.35 -15.20
N SER A 395 -10.98 -18.43 -15.33
CA SER A 395 -9.79 -18.71 -16.12
C SER A 395 -8.68 -19.35 -15.28
N SER A 396 -8.21 -20.50 -15.76
CA SER A 396 -6.98 -21.16 -15.36
C SER A 396 -5.70 -20.30 -15.56
N THR A 397 -5.85 -19.13 -16.17
CA THR A 397 -4.77 -18.21 -16.57
C THR A 397 -4.65 -16.97 -15.67
N THR A 398 -5.63 -16.64 -14.83
CA THR A 398 -5.47 -15.57 -13.83
C THR A 398 -4.73 -16.14 -12.63
N PRO A 399 -3.57 -15.58 -12.26
CA PRO A 399 -2.89 -15.99 -11.06
C PRO A 399 -3.86 -15.88 -9.87
N LEU A 400 -3.91 -16.90 -9.04
CA LEU A 400 -4.66 -16.87 -7.76
C LEU A 400 -4.25 -15.67 -6.89
N SER A 401 -3.08 -15.07 -7.17
CA SER A 401 -2.55 -13.87 -6.57
C SER A 401 -3.44 -12.63 -6.70
N SER A 402 -4.24 -12.52 -7.75
CA SER A 402 -5.03 -11.32 -8.03
C SER A 402 -6.40 -11.27 -7.35
N MET A 403 -6.84 -12.35 -6.68
CA MET A 403 -8.20 -12.43 -6.12
C MET A 403 -8.25 -12.10 -4.62
N MET A 404 -7.90 -10.87 -4.26
CA MET A 404 -8.21 -10.34 -2.93
C MET A 404 -9.69 -9.96 -2.89
N VAL A 405 -10.47 -10.72 -2.15
CA VAL A 405 -11.92 -10.45 -2.00
C VAL A 405 -12.20 -9.43 -0.91
N PRO A 406 -13.33 -8.71 -0.97
CA PRO A 406 -13.70 -7.70 0.04
C PRO A 406 -13.62 -8.20 1.48
N VAL A 407 -13.93 -9.48 1.70
CA VAL A 407 -13.92 -10.13 3.03
C VAL A 407 -12.56 -9.99 3.76
N VAL A 408 -11.44 -9.94 3.01
CA VAL A 408 -10.10 -9.73 3.59
C VAL A 408 -9.90 -8.30 4.10
N TRP A 409 -10.62 -7.34 3.50
CA TRP A 409 -10.49 -5.91 3.80
C TRP A 409 -11.62 -5.37 4.69
N ALA A 410 -12.63 -6.18 4.94
CA ALA A 410 -13.79 -5.85 5.74
C ALA A 410 -13.64 -6.35 7.18
N GLY A 411 -14.52 -5.91 8.04
CA GLY A 411 -14.68 -6.39 9.39
C GLY A 411 -14.80 -5.30 10.44
N ILE A 412 -15.60 -5.56 11.44
CA ILE A 412 -15.83 -4.66 12.59
C ILE A 412 -14.58 -4.51 13.48
N GLY A 413 -13.66 -5.46 13.40
CA GLY A 413 -12.43 -5.48 14.21
C GLY A 413 -11.47 -4.35 13.90
N TYR A 414 -11.64 -3.67 12.77
CA TYR A 414 -10.87 -2.52 12.35
C TYR A 414 -11.50 -1.18 12.75
N GLU A 415 -12.66 -1.19 13.39
CA GLU A 415 -13.31 0.02 13.86
C GLU A 415 -12.75 0.47 15.22
N THR A 416 -12.46 1.75 15.37
CA THR A 416 -12.08 2.31 16.67
C THR A 416 -13.33 2.58 17.51
N ARG A 417 -13.25 2.36 18.82
CA ARG A 417 -14.37 2.56 19.77
C ARG A 417 -14.95 3.98 19.78
N THR A 418 -14.18 4.96 19.27
CA THR A 418 -14.53 6.39 19.32
C THR A 418 -15.22 6.90 18.06
N GLN A 419 -15.39 6.08 17.03
CA GLN A 419 -16.00 6.51 15.76
C GLN A 419 -17.41 5.93 15.62
N MET A 420 -18.33 6.72 15.02
CA MET A 420 -19.65 6.24 14.65
C MET A 420 -19.55 4.94 13.85
N PRO A 421 -20.35 3.92 14.15
CA PRO A 421 -20.31 2.67 13.41
C PRO A 421 -20.61 2.94 11.94
N PHE A 422 -19.86 2.32 11.06
CA PHE A 422 -20.15 2.29 9.64
C PHE A 422 -21.42 1.46 9.43
N SER A 423 -22.47 2.06 8.91
CA SER A 423 -23.81 1.45 8.83
C SER A 423 -23.96 0.37 7.74
N ALA A 424 -22.87 -0.06 7.13
CA ALA A 424 -22.84 -1.18 6.18
C ALA A 424 -22.74 -2.54 6.92
N PRO A 425 -23.13 -3.64 6.25
CA PRO A 425 -22.85 -4.99 6.73
C PRO A 425 -21.36 -5.21 7.01
N SER A 426 -21.04 -6.08 7.98
CA SER A 426 -19.66 -6.31 8.42
C SER A 426 -18.73 -6.85 7.33
N TRP A 427 -19.26 -7.49 6.31
CA TRP A 427 -18.53 -8.01 5.15
C TRP A 427 -18.24 -6.96 4.06
N VAL A 428 -18.76 -5.74 4.22
CA VAL A 428 -18.51 -4.61 3.32
C VAL A 428 -17.30 -3.83 3.84
N PRO A 429 -16.21 -3.69 3.07
CA PRO A 429 -15.04 -2.98 3.52
C PRO A 429 -15.30 -1.48 3.64
N ASN A 430 -14.89 -0.89 4.76
CA ASN A 430 -14.82 0.55 4.89
C ASN A 430 -13.54 1.05 4.20
N ILE A 431 -13.63 1.38 2.92
CA ILE A 431 -12.46 1.73 2.08
C ILE A 431 -11.70 2.94 2.65
N GLN A 432 -12.41 3.92 3.20
CA GLN A 432 -11.79 5.09 3.81
C GLN A 432 -10.91 4.73 5.02
N LYS A 433 -11.33 3.75 5.83
CA LYS A 433 -10.59 3.30 7.01
C LYS A 433 -9.56 2.23 6.68
N SER A 434 -9.84 1.33 5.76
CA SER A 434 -8.89 0.29 5.34
C SER A 434 -7.58 0.89 4.82
N ARG A 435 -7.60 2.16 4.38
CA ARG A 435 -6.41 2.95 4.03
C ARG A 435 -5.46 3.18 5.21
N GLN A 436 -6.00 3.34 6.42
CA GLN A 436 -5.23 3.59 7.64
C GLN A 436 -4.67 2.29 8.24
N LEU A 437 -5.23 1.15 7.86
CA LEU A 437 -4.75 -0.15 8.28
C LEU A 437 -3.42 -0.45 7.58
N SER A 438 -2.33 -0.06 8.23
CA SER A 438 -0.98 -0.46 7.83
C SER A 438 -0.70 -1.94 8.13
N ASN A 439 -1.77 -2.74 8.28
CA ASN A 439 -1.67 -4.12 8.65
C ASN A 439 -0.90 -4.89 7.57
N ALA A 440 0.22 -5.46 7.96
CA ALA A 440 1.04 -6.28 7.08
C ALA A 440 0.26 -7.44 6.46
N LEU A 441 -0.76 -7.96 7.16
CA LEU A 441 -1.66 -9.00 6.64
C LEU A 441 -2.38 -8.58 5.36
N THR A 442 -2.89 -7.35 5.31
CA THR A 442 -3.60 -6.88 4.13
C THR A 442 -2.67 -6.56 2.95
N ARG A 443 -1.40 -6.19 3.22
CA ARG A 443 -0.38 -5.99 2.19
C ARG A 443 0.16 -7.31 1.66
N SER A 444 0.30 -8.26 2.54
CA SER A 444 0.98 -9.53 2.31
C SER A 444 0.01 -10.67 2.00
N GLY A 445 -1.30 -10.39 1.99
CA GLY A 445 -2.33 -11.41 1.77
C GLY A 445 -2.21 -12.15 0.44
N CYS A 446 -1.58 -11.53 -0.56
CA CYS A 446 -1.32 -12.18 -1.84
C CYS A 446 -0.31 -13.34 -1.77
N LEU A 447 0.49 -13.42 -0.69
CA LEU A 447 1.53 -14.46 -0.54
C LEU A 447 1.06 -15.65 0.31
N PHE A 448 -0.13 -15.56 0.91
CA PHE A 448 -0.71 -16.66 1.68
C PHE A 448 -1.78 -17.39 0.86
N GLN A 449 -2.00 -18.65 1.16
CA GLN A 449 -2.99 -19.50 0.49
C GLN A 449 -3.73 -20.38 1.50
N ALA A 450 -4.28 -19.79 2.57
CA ALA A 450 -5.03 -20.54 3.58
C ALA A 450 -6.16 -21.40 2.98
N CYS A 451 -6.74 -20.94 1.87
CA CYS A 451 -7.74 -21.69 1.11
C CYS A 451 -7.14 -22.75 0.16
N GLY A 452 -5.82 -22.96 0.13
CA GLY A 452 -5.18 -23.85 -0.82
C GLY A 452 -5.53 -23.50 -2.28
N ARG A 453 -5.85 -24.49 -3.09
CA ARG A 453 -6.22 -24.33 -4.52
C ARG A 453 -7.73 -24.19 -4.75
N THR A 454 -8.52 -23.93 -3.72
CA THR A 454 -9.98 -23.78 -3.83
C THR A 454 -10.37 -22.45 -4.45
N ARG A 455 -11.61 -22.34 -4.97
CA ARG A 455 -12.12 -21.17 -5.66
C ARG A 455 -13.27 -20.51 -4.89
N LEU A 456 -13.39 -19.19 -5.02
CA LEU A 456 -14.43 -18.41 -4.33
C LEU A 456 -15.86 -18.79 -4.79
N GLU A 457 -16.05 -19.19 -6.05
CA GLU A 457 -17.33 -19.68 -6.55
C GLU A 457 -17.88 -20.84 -5.75
N ASN A 458 -17.01 -21.66 -5.13
CA ASN A 458 -17.43 -22.77 -4.28
C ASN A 458 -17.81 -22.32 -2.86
N ALA A 459 -17.45 -21.08 -2.47
CA ALA A 459 -17.81 -20.51 -1.18
C ALA A 459 -19.10 -19.69 -1.23
N VAL A 460 -19.26 -18.81 -2.22
CA VAL A 460 -20.38 -17.87 -2.28
C VAL A 460 -21.61 -18.56 -2.81
N THR A 461 -22.65 -18.63 -2.00
CA THR A 461 -23.95 -19.20 -2.40
C THR A 461 -24.92 -18.12 -2.85
N SER A 462 -24.97 -16.98 -2.18
CA SER A 462 -25.79 -15.82 -2.59
C SER A 462 -25.41 -14.53 -1.87
N ILE A 463 -25.86 -13.40 -2.44
CA ILE A 463 -25.90 -12.10 -1.74
C ILE A 463 -27.37 -11.67 -1.75
N ASP A 464 -27.98 -11.60 -0.55
CA ASP A 464 -29.38 -11.23 -0.38
C ASP A 464 -29.46 -9.97 0.52
N GLY A 465 -29.67 -8.83 -0.12
CA GLY A 465 -29.66 -7.55 0.57
C GLY A 465 -28.37 -7.34 1.35
N ASN A 466 -28.48 -7.22 2.66
CA ASN A 466 -27.35 -7.00 3.56
C ASN A 466 -26.62 -8.30 3.98
N PHE A 467 -27.06 -9.45 3.48
CA PHE A 467 -26.53 -10.75 3.89
C PHE A 467 -25.69 -11.38 2.80
N LEU A 468 -24.48 -11.81 3.19
CA LEU A 468 -23.60 -12.62 2.35
C LEU A 468 -23.63 -14.06 2.85
N HIS A 469 -24.10 -14.96 2.00
CA HIS A 469 -24.16 -16.38 2.28
C HIS A 469 -22.92 -17.08 1.75
N LEU A 470 -22.19 -17.74 2.62
CA LEU A 470 -20.93 -18.41 2.34
C LEU A 470 -20.93 -19.84 2.85
N ARG A 471 -20.19 -20.73 2.16
CA ARG A 471 -19.79 -22.02 2.69
C ARG A 471 -18.32 -21.97 3.09
N GLY A 472 -17.97 -22.51 4.26
CA GLY A 472 -16.60 -22.46 4.78
C GLY A 472 -16.32 -23.55 5.80
N HIS A 473 -15.07 -23.66 6.19
CA HIS A 473 -14.60 -24.60 7.19
C HIS A 473 -14.34 -23.87 8.50
N LEU A 474 -14.95 -24.33 9.59
CA LEU A 474 -14.66 -23.87 10.95
C LEU A 474 -13.40 -24.56 11.45
N CYS A 475 -12.31 -23.82 11.58
CA CYS A 475 -11.03 -24.36 12.04
C CYS A 475 -10.95 -24.47 13.55
N ASP A 476 -11.29 -23.38 14.27
CA ASP A 476 -11.14 -23.36 15.73
C ASP A 476 -11.89 -22.16 16.36
N LYS A 477 -11.87 -22.10 17.69
CA LYS A 477 -12.47 -21.04 18.50
C LYS A 477 -11.42 -20.32 19.33
N ILE A 478 -11.48 -19.00 19.38
CA ILE A 478 -10.59 -18.17 20.19
C ILE A 478 -10.98 -18.27 21.65
N THR A 479 -9.99 -18.51 22.52
CA THR A 479 -10.18 -18.66 23.97
C THR A 479 -9.55 -17.54 24.77
N GLN A 480 -8.44 -16.97 24.27
CA GLN A 480 -7.68 -15.92 24.96
C GLN A 480 -7.23 -14.86 23.97
N THR A 481 -7.18 -13.61 24.42
CA THR A 481 -6.81 -12.45 23.59
C THR A 481 -5.89 -11.51 24.36
N TRP A 482 -4.92 -10.92 23.64
CA TRP A 482 -3.98 -9.93 24.16
C TRP A 482 -3.92 -8.76 23.18
N PRO A 483 -4.74 -7.71 23.40
CA PRO A 483 -4.71 -6.51 22.56
C PRO A 483 -3.36 -5.80 22.65
N LEU A 484 -2.83 -5.38 21.52
CA LEU A 484 -1.58 -4.64 21.39
C LEU A 484 -1.86 -3.21 20.89
N PRO A 485 -2.41 -2.34 21.75
CA PRO A 485 -2.65 -0.96 21.38
C PRO A 485 -1.31 -0.25 21.14
N PHE A 486 -1.27 0.58 20.12
CA PHE A 486 -0.06 1.28 19.75
C PHE A 486 0.32 2.35 20.78
N ALA A 487 1.39 2.06 21.58
CA ALA A 487 2.24 3.08 22.17
C ALA A 487 3.70 2.71 21.86
N ALA A 488 4.52 3.68 21.47
CA ALA A 488 5.88 3.43 20.96
C ALA A 488 6.79 2.64 21.91
N ASP A 489 6.50 2.67 23.21
CA ASP A 489 7.29 2.02 24.26
C ASP A 489 6.78 0.64 24.67
N THR A 490 5.59 0.22 24.20
CA THR A 490 4.91 -1.00 24.66
C THR A 490 5.50 -2.28 24.08
N PHE A 491 6.20 -2.21 22.94
CA PHE A 491 6.81 -3.41 22.36
C PHE A 491 7.82 -4.09 23.30
N ARG A 492 8.64 -3.29 24.00
CA ARG A 492 9.63 -3.80 24.97
C ARG A 492 9.01 -4.27 26.27
N GLY A 493 7.84 -3.71 26.65
CA GLY A 493 7.15 -4.04 27.91
C GLY A 493 6.07 -5.11 27.79
N ASP A 494 5.30 -5.12 26.72
CA ASP A 494 4.12 -5.99 26.60
C ASP A 494 4.42 -7.38 26.06
N LEU A 495 5.36 -7.53 25.12
CA LEU A 495 5.74 -8.84 24.59
C LEU A 495 6.28 -9.80 25.66
N PRO A 496 7.18 -9.38 26.58
CA PRO A 496 7.60 -10.26 27.68
C PRO A 496 6.45 -10.66 28.60
N ARG A 497 5.55 -9.74 28.94
CA ARG A 497 4.35 -10.03 29.74
C ARG A 497 3.43 -11.01 29.05
N ILE A 498 3.25 -10.87 27.74
CA ILE A 498 2.47 -11.78 26.92
C ILE A 498 3.14 -13.15 26.88
N ALA A 499 4.45 -13.22 26.65
CA ALA A 499 5.21 -14.46 26.68
C ALA A 499 5.09 -15.18 28.04
N ASP A 500 5.15 -14.45 29.15
CA ASP A 500 4.95 -15.00 30.49
C ASP A 500 3.51 -15.47 30.72
N ALA A 501 2.51 -14.67 30.32
CA ALA A 501 1.09 -15.06 30.42
C ALA A 501 0.76 -16.28 29.56
N MET A 502 1.39 -16.40 28.38
CA MET A 502 1.28 -17.56 27.50
C MET A 502 1.96 -18.79 28.12
N SER A 503 3.14 -18.62 28.71
CA SER A 503 3.91 -19.71 29.34
C SER A 503 3.22 -20.27 30.60
N ALA A 504 2.73 -19.39 31.47
CA ALA A 504 2.06 -19.79 32.72
C ALA A 504 0.80 -20.65 32.51
N ARG A 505 0.16 -20.54 31.37
CA ARG A 505 -1.08 -21.26 31.02
C ARG A 505 -0.87 -22.38 30.00
N HIS A 506 0.37 -22.63 29.59
CA HIS A 506 0.68 -23.59 28.52
C HIS A 506 0.67 -25.06 28.95
N GLN A 507 0.45 -25.32 30.23
CA GLN A 507 0.45 -26.71 30.76
C GLN A 507 -0.64 -27.64 30.19
N ALA A 508 -1.54 -27.20 29.31
CA ALA A 508 -2.69 -27.99 28.90
C ALA A 508 -2.72 -28.51 27.46
N LYS A 509 -2.16 -27.79 26.46
CA LYS A 509 -2.13 -28.27 25.06
C LYS A 509 -0.98 -27.66 24.30
N GLU A 510 -0.13 -28.49 23.72
CA GLU A 510 0.90 -28.12 22.76
C GLU A 510 0.27 -27.54 21.49
N HIS A 511 0.99 -26.61 20.80
CA HIS A 511 0.59 -26.13 19.49
C HIS A 511 0.47 -27.31 18.51
N PRO A 512 -0.56 -27.37 17.62
CA PRO A 512 -0.77 -28.49 16.71
C PRO A 512 0.45 -28.82 15.83
N MET A 513 1.27 -27.81 15.50
CA MET A 513 2.52 -28.00 14.74
C MET A 513 3.73 -28.38 15.61
N ARG A 514 3.55 -28.56 16.91
CA ARG A 514 4.61 -28.96 17.89
C ARG A 514 5.83 -28.05 17.88
N ILE A 515 5.61 -26.73 17.76
CA ILE A 515 6.66 -25.73 17.73
C ILE A 515 6.81 -25.09 19.12
N PRO A 516 8.05 -24.79 19.56
CA PRO A 516 8.29 -24.07 20.81
C PRO A 516 7.57 -22.71 20.84
N LEU A 517 7.01 -22.35 22.01
CA LEU A 517 6.18 -21.16 22.18
C LEU A 517 6.85 -19.85 21.72
N LEU A 518 8.14 -19.67 22.03
CA LEU A 518 8.85 -18.45 21.63
C LEU A 518 9.13 -18.40 20.13
N ASP A 519 9.36 -19.55 19.50
CA ASP A 519 9.48 -19.62 18.05
C ASP A 519 8.16 -19.26 17.36
N LEU A 520 7.06 -19.79 17.93
CA LEU A 520 5.73 -19.47 17.48
C LEU A 520 5.41 -17.96 17.63
N LEU A 521 5.75 -17.34 18.77
CA LEU A 521 5.56 -15.91 19.00
C LEU A 521 6.41 -15.07 18.05
N PHE A 522 7.68 -15.44 17.85
CA PHE A 522 8.58 -14.81 16.90
C PHE A 522 8.01 -14.83 15.48
N ARG A 523 7.56 -15.99 15.00
CA ARG A 523 6.94 -16.13 13.68
C ARG A 523 5.63 -15.36 13.57
N THR A 524 4.82 -15.34 14.62
CA THR A 524 3.54 -14.62 14.63
C THR A 524 3.76 -13.09 14.57
N VAL A 525 4.73 -12.55 15.30
CA VAL A 525 5.07 -11.12 15.28
C VAL A 525 5.61 -10.69 13.93
N LEU A 526 6.34 -11.54 13.25
CA LEU A 526 6.83 -11.32 11.89
C LEU A 526 5.80 -11.69 10.82
N ILE A 527 4.63 -12.22 11.20
CA ILE A 527 3.62 -12.79 10.26
C ILE A 527 4.21 -13.81 9.29
N GLY A 528 5.12 -14.65 9.77
CA GLY A 528 5.75 -15.71 8.99
C GLY A 528 6.68 -15.22 7.87
N ARG A 529 7.21 -13.98 7.94
CA ARG A 529 8.00 -13.38 6.86
C ARG A 529 9.29 -12.75 7.33
N TRP A 530 10.24 -12.70 6.41
CA TRP A 530 11.47 -11.95 6.59
C TRP A 530 11.25 -10.45 6.40
N PRO A 531 11.84 -9.61 7.24
CA PRO A 531 11.80 -8.18 7.09
C PRO A 531 12.41 -7.72 5.76
N GLY A 532 11.69 -6.85 5.08
CA GLY A 532 12.15 -6.29 3.81
C GLY A 532 11.96 -7.21 2.59
N THR A 533 11.52 -8.45 2.78
CA THR A 533 11.25 -9.40 1.71
C THR A 533 9.79 -9.84 1.68
N ASP A 534 9.33 -10.31 0.54
CA ASP A 534 8.02 -10.92 0.39
C ASP A 534 8.05 -12.45 0.57
N TYR A 535 9.22 -13.01 0.94
CA TYR A 535 9.40 -14.46 1.07
C TYR A 535 8.91 -14.97 2.43
N PRO A 536 8.13 -16.07 2.45
CA PRO A 536 7.72 -16.72 3.68
C PRO A 536 8.92 -17.31 4.42
N LEU A 537 8.90 -17.28 5.77
CA LEU A 537 9.95 -17.85 6.62
C LEU A 537 10.19 -19.35 6.39
N SER A 538 9.21 -20.06 5.81
CA SER A 538 9.30 -21.51 5.52
C SER A 538 10.06 -21.83 4.22
N VAL A 539 10.15 -20.89 3.28
CA VAL A 539 10.72 -21.13 1.94
C VAL A 539 12.19 -20.78 1.86
N LEU A 540 12.66 -19.94 2.77
CA LEU A 540 14.08 -19.60 2.80
C LEU A 540 14.84 -20.63 3.63
N SER A 541 15.52 -21.53 2.97
CA SER A 541 16.81 -22.06 3.43
C SER A 541 17.85 -20.94 3.47
N ILE A 542 17.47 -19.75 3.91
CA ILE A 542 18.41 -18.67 4.23
C ILE A 542 19.33 -19.25 5.28
N SER A 543 20.60 -19.04 5.05
CA SER A 543 21.66 -19.50 5.89
C SER A 543 21.20 -19.44 7.36
N THR A 544 21.25 -20.55 8.02
CA THR A 544 20.92 -20.76 9.44
C THR A 544 21.43 -19.65 10.37
N ASN A 545 22.29 -18.75 9.89
CA ASN A 545 22.87 -17.64 10.64
C ASN A 545 21.91 -16.44 10.81
N ASP A 546 21.14 -15.99 9.81
CA ASP A 546 20.35 -14.77 9.93
C ASP A 546 19.06 -15.00 10.73
N GLU A 547 18.39 -16.12 10.50
CA GLU A 547 17.26 -16.54 11.36
C GLU A 547 17.75 -16.73 12.81
N PHE A 548 18.92 -17.31 12.98
CA PHE A 548 19.54 -17.50 14.28
C PHE A 548 19.85 -16.17 14.97
N MET A 549 20.39 -15.17 14.26
CA MET A 549 20.73 -13.85 14.81
C MET A 549 19.49 -13.06 15.24
N TRP A 550 18.43 -13.04 14.45
CA TRP A 550 17.19 -12.34 14.78
C TRP A 550 16.42 -13.00 15.91
N LYS A 551 16.34 -14.32 15.90
CA LYS A 551 15.73 -15.11 16.95
C LYS A 551 16.51 -14.97 18.26
N ARG A 552 17.84 -15.00 18.18
CA ARG A 552 18.75 -14.77 19.30
C ARG A 552 18.53 -13.40 19.92
N ARG A 553 18.35 -12.37 19.10
CA ARG A 553 18.10 -11.00 19.55
C ARG A 553 16.72 -10.84 20.17
N PHE A 554 15.71 -11.44 19.59
CA PHE A 554 14.35 -11.48 20.15
C PHE A 554 14.35 -12.10 21.54
N ILE A 555 15.02 -13.23 21.70
CA ILE A 555 15.18 -13.90 23.00
C ILE A 555 15.96 -13.02 23.99
N HIS A 556 17.01 -12.34 23.52
CA HIS A 556 17.81 -11.42 24.33
C HIS A 556 16.95 -10.29 24.91
N ASP A 557 16.12 -9.63 24.12
CA ASP A 557 15.29 -8.52 24.58
C ASP A 557 14.19 -8.97 25.54
N LEU A 558 13.58 -10.13 25.27
CA LEU A 558 12.64 -10.74 26.22
C LEU A 558 13.32 -11.04 27.56
N THR A 559 14.54 -11.58 27.52
CA THR A 559 15.33 -11.92 28.71
C THR A 559 15.75 -10.67 29.49
N LYS A 560 16.26 -9.65 28.78
CA LYS A 560 16.69 -8.37 29.38
C LYS A 560 15.55 -7.69 30.13
N HIS A 561 14.34 -7.71 29.58
CA HIS A 561 13.18 -7.12 30.24
C HIS A 561 12.80 -7.88 31.52
N LYS A 562 12.81 -9.21 31.46
CA LYS A 562 12.48 -10.05 32.63
C LYS A 562 13.49 -9.87 33.76
N PHE A 563 14.77 -9.76 33.44
CA PHE A 563 15.80 -9.44 34.43
C PHE A 563 15.68 -8.02 35.00
N ALA A 564 15.31 -7.02 34.16
CA ALA A 564 15.07 -5.67 34.66
C ALA A 564 13.87 -5.60 35.63
N GLU A 565 12.83 -6.42 35.46
CA GLU A 565 11.73 -6.52 36.42
C GLU A 565 12.16 -7.15 37.76
N LEU A 566 13.01 -8.18 37.71
CA LEU A 566 13.57 -8.82 38.91
C LEU A 566 14.53 -7.89 39.67
N HIS A 567 15.08 -6.84 38.99
CA HIS A 567 16.09 -5.94 39.51
C HIS A 567 15.59 -4.55 39.95
N LYS A 568 14.32 -4.25 39.80
CA LYS A 568 13.74 -3.00 40.32
C LYS A 568 13.94 -2.79 41.83
N SER A 569 14.54 -3.75 42.52
CA SER A 569 14.78 -3.70 43.95
C SER A 569 16.18 -3.24 44.38
N SER A 570 17.15 -2.99 43.47
CA SER A 570 18.50 -2.52 43.88
C SER A 570 19.12 -1.64 42.79
N ASN A 571 19.24 -0.34 43.08
CA ASN A 571 19.79 0.69 42.17
C ASN A 571 21.33 0.69 42.07
N ASP A 572 22.09 -0.20 42.74
CA ASP A 572 23.54 -0.12 42.87
C ASP A 572 24.29 -1.40 42.42
N GLU A 573 23.70 -2.28 41.67
CA GLU A 573 24.36 -3.55 41.27
C GLU A 573 25.28 -3.34 40.07
N THR A 574 26.54 -3.73 40.20
CA THR A 574 27.49 -3.72 39.07
C THR A 574 27.17 -4.83 38.08
N GLU A 575 27.53 -4.65 36.82
CA GLU A 575 27.36 -5.64 35.74
C GLU A 575 27.98 -7.00 36.09
N GLN A 576 29.13 -7.03 36.79
CA GLN A 576 29.78 -8.23 37.26
C GLN A 576 28.98 -8.95 38.35
N SER A 577 28.41 -8.21 39.30
CA SER A 577 27.56 -8.77 40.35
C SER A 577 26.26 -9.38 39.78
N LEU A 578 25.68 -8.75 38.75
CA LEU A 578 24.56 -9.23 38.00
C LEU A 578 24.92 -10.55 37.28
N LYS A 579 26.07 -10.60 36.60
CA LYS A 579 26.57 -11.80 35.92
C LYS A 579 26.71 -12.96 36.92
N ASP A 580 27.37 -12.75 38.03
CA ASP A 580 27.61 -13.80 39.04
C ASP A 580 26.32 -14.31 39.68
N ARG A 581 25.32 -13.47 39.81
CA ARG A 581 24.00 -13.84 40.32
C ARG A 581 23.22 -14.68 39.30
N ILE A 582 23.21 -14.27 38.02
CA ILE A 582 22.57 -15.01 36.94
C ILE A 582 23.24 -16.39 36.78
N LEU A 583 24.56 -16.43 36.79
CA LEU A 583 25.32 -17.70 36.71
C LEU A 583 24.99 -18.63 37.87
N ARG A 584 24.91 -18.12 39.10
CA ARG A 584 24.53 -18.89 40.29
C ARG A 584 23.10 -19.41 40.23
N GLN A 585 22.15 -18.57 39.82
CA GLN A 585 20.76 -18.97 39.71
C GLN A 585 20.59 -20.05 38.64
N TRP A 586 21.29 -19.94 37.53
CA TRP A 586 21.30 -20.97 36.49
C TRP A 586 21.89 -22.28 36.93
N GLN A 587 22.95 -22.25 37.75
CA GLN A 587 23.55 -23.47 38.30
C GLN A 587 22.64 -24.19 39.30
N VAL A 588 21.79 -23.47 40.04
CA VAL A 588 20.92 -24.01 41.07
C VAL A 588 19.56 -24.45 40.52
N GLU A 589 18.97 -23.67 39.63
CA GLU A 589 17.59 -23.84 39.16
C GLU A 589 17.52 -24.39 37.72
N GLY A 590 18.63 -24.42 37.02
CA GLY A 590 18.68 -24.66 35.57
C GLY A 590 18.07 -23.50 34.74
N PRO A 591 17.90 -23.67 33.45
CA PRO A 591 17.18 -22.72 32.63
C PRO A 591 15.75 -22.58 33.14
N PRO A 592 15.17 -21.36 33.17
CA PRO A 592 13.78 -21.17 33.57
C PRO A 592 12.90 -22.19 32.86
N ARG A 593 12.16 -23.03 33.59
CA ARG A 593 11.36 -24.14 33.02
C ARG A 593 10.35 -23.64 31.96
N SER A 594 9.88 -22.40 32.08
CA SER A 594 9.03 -21.74 31.10
C SER A 594 9.73 -21.43 29.77
N TRP A 595 11.06 -21.53 29.73
CA TRP A 595 11.93 -21.17 28.59
C TRP A 595 12.76 -22.36 28.11
N GLY A 596 12.65 -23.50 28.79
CA GLY A 596 13.50 -24.68 28.58
C GLY A 596 13.51 -25.24 27.18
N GLU A 597 12.44 -25.06 26.43
CA GLU A 597 12.35 -25.52 25.05
C GLU A 597 12.99 -24.57 24.04
N VAL A 598 13.13 -23.28 24.42
CA VAL A 598 13.70 -22.23 23.54
C VAL A 598 15.21 -22.20 23.61
N ILE A 599 15.75 -22.67 24.73
CA ILE A 599 17.18 -22.63 25.05
C ILE A 599 17.87 -23.93 24.62
N VAL A 600 17.27 -24.73 23.75
CA VAL A 600 17.84 -26.02 23.30
C VAL A 600 19.27 -25.86 22.74
N ASN A 601 19.64 -24.67 22.29
CA ASN A 601 20.99 -24.37 21.80
C ASN A 601 21.87 -23.60 22.80
N ILE A 602 21.38 -23.22 23.98
CA ILE A 602 22.16 -22.56 25.03
C ILE A 602 22.42 -23.60 26.11
N THR A 603 23.57 -24.26 26.02
CA THR A 603 23.93 -25.36 26.87
C THR A 603 24.66 -24.92 28.15
N SER A 604 25.04 -23.65 28.29
CA SER A 604 25.72 -23.12 29.47
C SER A 604 25.26 -21.73 29.87
N ALA A 605 25.33 -21.41 31.17
CA ALA A 605 25.07 -20.08 31.71
C ALA A 605 26.00 -19.00 31.09
N GLU A 606 27.20 -19.36 30.72
CA GLU A 606 28.17 -18.48 30.09
C GLU A 606 27.79 -18.14 28.64
N GLN A 607 27.27 -19.11 27.91
CA GLN A 607 26.71 -18.94 26.58
C GLN A 607 25.46 -18.06 26.62
N PHE A 608 24.63 -18.20 27.66
CA PHE A 608 23.48 -17.34 27.93
C PHE A 608 23.93 -15.89 28.19
N TRP A 609 24.93 -15.68 29.06
CA TRP A 609 25.47 -14.35 29.35
C TRP A 609 26.06 -13.67 28.13
N ASN A 610 26.86 -14.40 27.33
CA ASN A 610 27.44 -13.90 26.08
C ASN A 610 26.36 -13.54 25.04
N THR A 611 25.24 -14.23 25.06
CA THR A 611 24.07 -13.88 24.26
C THR A 611 23.37 -12.64 24.78
N TYR A 612 23.33 -12.47 26.09
CA TYR A 612 22.75 -11.30 26.76
C TYR A 612 23.57 -10.00 26.55
N THR A 613 24.89 -10.11 26.50
CA THR A 613 25.81 -8.96 26.36
C THR A 613 26.24 -8.66 24.93
N ALA A 614 25.91 -9.51 23.96
CA ALA A 614 26.22 -9.26 22.55
C ALA A 614 25.56 -7.98 22.06
N GLY A 615 26.38 -7.06 21.57
CA GLY A 615 26.12 -5.64 21.36
C GLY A 615 24.87 -5.24 20.54
N GLU A 616 24.49 -3.98 20.67
CA GLU A 616 23.21 -3.41 20.22
C GLU A 616 23.09 -3.16 18.70
N ASN A 617 24.09 -3.48 17.85
CA ASN A 617 24.23 -2.87 16.52
C ASN A 617 23.82 -3.71 15.31
N ASP A 618 23.42 -4.97 15.43
CA ASP A 618 23.21 -5.82 14.25
C ASP A 618 21.71 -6.07 13.96
N GLY A 619 21.11 -5.29 13.01
CA GLY A 619 19.81 -5.56 12.41
C GLY A 619 18.58 -5.40 13.33
N TRP A 620 18.77 -5.08 14.62
CA TRP A 620 17.69 -4.99 15.61
C TRP A 620 16.67 -3.88 15.33
N GLU A 621 17.12 -2.75 14.81
CA GLU A 621 16.21 -1.66 14.45
C GLU A 621 15.25 -2.06 13.32
N GLU A 622 15.71 -2.81 12.33
CA GLU A 622 14.87 -3.33 11.27
C GLU A 622 13.81 -4.32 11.78
N PHE A 623 14.24 -5.26 12.63
CA PHE A 623 13.32 -6.18 13.29
C PHE A 623 12.25 -5.41 14.08
N LEU A 624 12.62 -4.40 14.87
CA LEU A 624 11.68 -3.57 15.62
C LEU A 624 10.74 -2.79 14.71
N ILE A 625 11.24 -2.21 13.62
CA ILE A 625 10.42 -1.46 12.66
C ILE A 625 9.38 -2.38 12.02
N VAL A 626 9.80 -3.55 11.55
CA VAL A 626 8.90 -4.52 10.90
C VAL A 626 7.90 -5.11 11.89
N SER A 627 8.38 -5.55 13.04
CA SER A 627 7.52 -6.12 14.08
C SER A 627 6.49 -5.09 14.58
N ARG A 628 6.92 -3.85 14.88
CA ARG A 628 6.02 -2.77 15.28
C ARG A 628 4.96 -2.49 14.21
N ARG A 629 5.37 -2.49 12.94
CA ARG A 629 4.43 -2.29 11.83
C ARG A 629 3.40 -3.40 11.73
N ASN A 630 3.82 -4.65 11.97
CA ASN A 630 2.94 -5.81 11.87
C ASN A 630 1.94 -5.91 13.02
N ILE A 631 2.38 -5.56 14.24
CA ILE A 631 1.56 -5.71 15.45
C ILE A 631 0.80 -4.44 15.84
N LYS A 632 1.04 -3.31 15.14
CA LYS A 632 0.34 -2.06 15.42
C LYS A 632 -1.17 -2.24 15.30
N ASP A 633 -1.91 -1.86 16.35
CA ASP A 633 -3.36 -1.91 16.41
C ASP A 633 -3.93 -3.31 16.09
N THR A 634 -3.25 -4.36 16.59
CA THR A 634 -3.65 -5.75 16.45
C THR A 634 -3.91 -6.42 17.80
N CYS A 635 -4.36 -7.65 17.75
CA CYS A 635 -4.58 -8.50 18.92
C CYS A 635 -3.93 -9.86 18.70
N LEU A 636 -3.05 -10.26 19.60
CA LEU A 636 -2.60 -11.65 19.69
C LEU A 636 -3.72 -12.49 20.31
N PHE A 637 -3.87 -13.73 19.86
CA PHE A 637 -4.88 -14.63 20.39
C PHE A 637 -4.40 -16.09 20.43
N LYS A 638 -5.05 -16.86 21.30
CA LYS A 638 -4.91 -18.32 21.40
C LYS A 638 -6.26 -19.00 21.20
N THR A 639 -6.24 -20.16 20.56
CA THR A 639 -7.45 -20.96 20.28
C THR A 639 -7.60 -22.16 21.21
N THR A 640 -8.72 -22.86 21.09
CA THR A 640 -9.04 -24.03 21.88
C THR A 640 -8.06 -25.19 21.67
N THR A 641 -7.63 -25.44 20.42
CA THR A 641 -6.70 -26.53 20.09
C THR A 641 -5.24 -26.13 20.27
N GLY A 642 -4.95 -24.83 20.53
CA GLY A 642 -3.61 -24.35 20.83
C GLY A 642 -2.95 -23.52 19.74
N TYR A 643 -3.63 -23.21 18.62
CA TYR A 643 -3.10 -22.24 17.64
C TYR A 643 -2.91 -20.87 18.25
N PHE A 644 -1.90 -20.17 17.74
CA PHE A 644 -1.67 -18.76 18.01
C PHE A 644 -1.80 -17.96 16.73
N GLY A 645 -2.32 -16.75 16.88
CA GLY A 645 -2.51 -15.87 15.74
C GLY A 645 -2.47 -14.39 16.09
N LEU A 646 -2.50 -13.59 15.05
CA LEU A 646 -2.53 -12.14 15.08
C LEU A 646 -3.69 -11.67 14.20
N GLY A 647 -4.51 -10.78 14.72
CA GLY A 647 -5.66 -10.26 13.96
C GLY A 647 -6.08 -8.88 14.41
N PRO A 648 -7.28 -8.41 14.02
CA PRO A 648 -7.78 -7.09 14.37
C PRO A 648 -7.85 -6.85 15.89
N LEU A 649 -7.71 -5.58 16.31
CA LEU A 649 -7.69 -5.21 17.73
C LEU A 649 -8.94 -5.62 18.51
N MET A 650 -10.11 -5.66 17.84
CA MET A 650 -11.41 -5.91 18.45
C MET A 650 -11.82 -7.39 18.55
N ILE A 651 -10.86 -8.30 18.48
CA ILE A 651 -11.11 -9.74 18.68
C ILE A 651 -11.58 -9.98 20.13
N GLU A 652 -12.54 -10.89 20.28
CA GLU A 652 -13.04 -11.33 21.57
C GLU A 652 -12.86 -12.84 21.78
N SER A 653 -12.82 -13.27 23.04
CA SER A 653 -12.93 -14.69 23.33
C SER A 653 -14.29 -15.20 22.84
N SER A 654 -14.33 -16.40 22.29
CA SER A 654 -15.44 -17.03 21.58
C SER A 654 -15.61 -16.66 20.10
N ASP A 655 -14.86 -15.74 19.53
CA ASP A 655 -14.80 -15.58 18.08
C ASP A 655 -14.27 -16.87 17.42
N LEU A 656 -14.70 -17.11 16.18
CA LEU A 656 -14.41 -18.31 15.42
C LEU A 656 -13.40 -18.04 14.33
N ILE A 657 -12.48 -18.97 14.08
CA ILE A 657 -11.55 -18.94 12.97
C ILE A 657 -12.07 -19.82 11.86
N CYS A 658 -12.28 -19.26 10.69
CA CYS A 658 -12.81 -19.96 9.52
C CYS A 658 -11.88 -19.80 8.31
N VAL A 659 -11.85 -20.79 7.44
CA VAL A 659 -11.23 -20.77 6.12
C VAL A 659 -12.33 -20.92 5.07
N PHE A 660 -12.37 -19.99 4.12
CA PHE A 660 -13.34 -19.99 3.01
C PHE A 660 -12.65 -20.31 1.69
N PRO A 661 -13.27 -21.09 0.80
CA PRO A 661 -12.72 -21.32 -0.56
C PRO A 661 -12.42 -19.98 -1.26
N GLY A 662 -11.27 -19.89 -1.91
CA GLY A 662 -10.85 -18.67 -2.63
C GLY A 662 -10.48 -17.48 -1.76
N VAL A 663 -10.60 -17.55 -0.43
CA VAL A 663 -10.18 -16.51 0.51
C VAL A 663 -8.80 -16.86 1.08
N ARG A 664 -7.80 -16.07 0.76
CA ARG A 664 -6.38 -16.38 1.01
C ARG A 664 -5.95 -16.33 2.47
N LEU A 665 -6.69 -15.63 3.32
CA LEU A 665 -6.40 -15.47 4.74
C LEU A 665 -7.47 -16.15 5.58
N PRO A 666 -7.13 -16.78 6.70
CA PRO A 666 -8.11 -17.19 7.69
C PRO A 666 -8.90 -15.97 8.16
N THR A 667 -10.17 -16.17 8.45
CA THR A 667 -11.15 -15.13 8.73
C THR A 667 -11.75 -15.32 10.10
N ILE A 668 -11.88 -14.25 10.88
CA ILE A 668 -12.48 -14.29 12.22
C ILE A 668 -13.95 -13.86 12.12
N LEU A 669 -14.83 -14.71 12.63
CA LEU A 669 -16.26 -14.51 12.69
C LEU A 669 -16.75 -14.44 14.15
N ARG A 670 -17.64 -13.47 14.44
CA ARG A 670 -18.33 -13.36 15.74
C ARG A 670 -19.75 -13.88 15.62
N PRO A 671 -20.13 -14.92 16.39
CA PRO A 671 -21.51 -15.40 16.38
C PRO A 671 -22.50 -14.34 16.88
N LYS A 672 -23.63 -14.21 16.21
CA LYS A 672 -24.79 -13.36 16.57
C LYS A 672 -26.11 -14.11 16.32
N GLY A 673 -26.50 -14.94 17.26
CA GLY A 673 -27.61 -15.87 17.07
C GLY A 673 -27.28 -16.91 15.99
N ASN A 674 -28.09 -16.96 14.92
CA ASN A 674 -27.88 -17.85 13.76
C ASN A 674 -27.08 -17.21 12.63
N ARG A 675 -26.51 -16.02 12.84
CA ARG A 675 -25.72 -15.26 11.87
C ARG A 675 -24.35 -14.92 12.45
N PHE A 676 -23.51 -14.31 11.59
CA PHE A 676 -22.16 -13.98 11.97
C PHE A 676 -21.82 -12.53 11.56
N GLN A 677 -21.04 -11.86 12.41
CA GLN A 677 -20.36 -10.62 12.05
C GLN A 677 -18.91 -10.97 11.65
N LEU A 678 -18.45 -10.41 10.54
CA LEU A 678 -17.06 -10.48 10.16
C LEU A 678 -16.25 -9.57 11.10
N VAL A 679 -15.29 -10.15 11.81
CA VAL A 679 -14.35 -9.39 12.65
C VAL A 679 -13.17 -8.93 11.81
N GLY A 680 -12.65 -9.78 10.93
CA GLY A 680 -11.61 -9.45 9.97
C GLY A 680 -10.71 -10.64 9.64
N ALA A 681 -9.75 -10.41 8.75
CA ALA A 681 -8.74 -11.40 8.43
C ALA A 681 -7.69 -11.53 9.55
N CYS A 682 -7.05 -12.70 9.67
CA CYS A 682 -6.02 -12.94 10.66
C CYS A 682 -4.85 -13.76 10.09
N TYR A 683 -3.73 -13.70 10.79
CA TYR A 683 -2.62 -14.63 10.64
C TYR A 683 -2.74 -15.72 11.70
N VAL A 684 -2.63 -16.97 11.31
CA VAL A 684 -2.61 -18.13 12.22
C VAL A 684 -1.53 -19.07 11.73
N TYR A 685 -0.44 -19.19 12.47
CA TYR A 685 0.64 -20.10 12.09
C TYR A 685 0.13 -21.54 12.01
N GLY A 686 0.36 -22.21 10.88
CA GLY A 686 -0.16 -23.54 10.58
C GLY A 686 -1.57 -23.58 9.96
N LEU A 687 -2.09 -22.40 9.49
CA LEU A 687 -3.31 -22.31 8.69
C LEU A 687 -3.16 -21.36 7.50
N MET A 688 -1.91 -21.00 7.14
CA MET A 688 -1.67 -19.94 6.13
C MET A 688 -1.45 -20.48 4.71
N ASP A 689 -1.09 -21.76 4.55
CA ASP A 689 -0.64 -22.34 3.29
C ASP A 689 -1.48 -23.58 2.86
N GLY A 690 -2.76 -23.61 3.27
CA GLY A 690 -3.71 -24.66 2.88
C GLY A 690 -3.74 -25.84 3.83
N GLU A 691 -3.13 -25.74 5.01
CA GLU A 691 -3.09 -26.84 5.99
C GLU A 691 -4.49 -27.28 6.43
N ALA A 692 -5.45 -26.34 6.52
CA ALA A 692 -6.85 -26.65 6.84
C ALA A 692 -7.57 -27.41 5.70
N VAL A 693 -7.12 -27.22 4.45
CA VAL A 693 -7.70 -27.87 3.27
C VAL A 693 -7.13 -29.29 3.09
N GLY A 694 -5.83 -29.43 3.36
CA GLY A 694 -5.12 -30.69 3.18
C GLY A 694 -4.99 -31.10 1.71
N ASN A 695 -4.76 -32.41 1.48
CA ASN A 695 -4.49 -32.95 0.15
C ASN A 695 -5.75 -33.29 -0.66
N ASP A 696 -6.89 -33.53 0.01
CA ASP A 696 -8.17 -33.89 -0.64
C ASP A 696 -9.14 -32.71 -0.63
N VAL A 697 -9.00 -31.86 -1.65
CA VAL A 697 -9.81 -30.64 -1.82
C VAL A 697 -11.30 -30.99 -1.95
N GLN A 698 -11.65 -32.08 -2.65
CA GLN A 698 -13.05 -32.45 -2.89
C GLN A 698 -13.74 -32.91 -1.60
N ALA A 699 -13.06 -33.75 -0.80
CA ALA A 699 -13.56 -34.14 0.51
C ALA A 699 -13.72 -32.96 1.45
N TRP A 700 -12.77 -32.02 1.42
CA TRP A 700 -12.83 -30.80 2.21
C TRP A 700 -14.03 -29.91 1.78
N GLU A 701 -14.22 -29.66 0.49
CA GLU A 701 -15.35 -28.89 -0.03
C GLU A 701 -16.72 -29.54 0.28
N ALA A 702 -16.79 -30.87 0.32
CA ALA A 702 -18.00 -31.60 0.73
C ALA A 702 -18.31 -31.40 2.24
N SER A 703 -17.32 -31.12 3.07
CA SER A 703 -17.44 -30.92 4.53
C SER A 703 -17.78 -29.47 4.94
N LEU A 704 -17.90 -28.54 4.00
CA LEU A 704 -18.14 -27.13 4.29
C LEU A 704 -19.51 -26.89 4.93
N SER A 705 -19.54 -25.99 5.90
CA SER A 705 -20.75 -25.53 6.59
C SER A 705 -21.21 -24.16 6.06
N ASP A 706 -22.50 -23.85 6.26
CA ASP A 706 -23.09 -22.57 5.83
C ASP A 706 -22.87 -21.48 6.86
N PHE A 707 -22.50 -20.28 6.40
CA PHE A 707 -22.34 -19.07 7.19
C PHE A 707 -23.12 -17.94 6.53
N VAL A 708 -23.86 -17.18 7.34
CA VAL A 708 -24.59 -15.99 6.91
C VAL A 708 -23.95 -14.77 7.56
N LEU A 709 -23.20 -13.97 6.79
CA LEU A 709 -22.59 -12.73 7.27
C LEU A 709 -23.58 -11.57 7.19
N MET A 710 -23.62 -10.76 8.26
CA MET A 710 -24.52 -9.61 8.41
C MET A 710 -23.75 -8.31 8.53
#